data_9b2ec0a7d63b2185cf4cf12057a5502d
#
_entry.id   9b2ec0a7d63b2185cf4cf12057a5502d
#
_cell.length_a   1.000
_cell.length_b   1.000
_cell.length_c   1.000
_cell.angle_alpha   90.00
_cell.angle_beta   90.00
_cell.angle_gamma   90.00
#
_symmetry.space_group_name_H-M   'P 1'
#
loop_
_entity.id
_entity.type
_entity.pdbx_description
1 polymer ?
#
loop_
_entity_poly.entity_id
_entity_poly.type
_entity_poly.pdbx_seq_one_letter_code
_entity_poly.pdbx_strand_id
1 'polypeptide(L)'
;MHSVTGLPARKVEDYLAVEDGELMSLLQVHGSRIDTLEPSCHELTSFDIDEAEVVPLRKGWLWINVDDSGQLIGKWVDDPVKHTGESKSLAFPDSTIAELAGWTAHNLDVDASLGHWLRVYRHPRSERFAVTVYTVDEPEPKLVLIGTYPDAHLCEGTVPKVVYVEPHPEAADIARARMMPINAASNDRQAITLVEGPAGGVKVLPCSVRRFVKVGHGVRSTRQWKIADTASPDPHLLSIPGLVHDPDLFDVGYLNDELVLIHATNNRHHWHIDAYEIGESRIQHGWRIANGEGEVRQLAAGSDRVLVRVNLSSPESETDHLHLLSLDGFSALPTRPLLKTDGQFDLGLNNCATAVGFAAVEMSTGTPPMSWYLDPTGHVLNPLTEHRAETRAARDRFTSPDGYECTIDMRWKGGPQFRGPVVFMVYGAYGLDLELDTDPELRYWLDRGYAVTTAHVRGGGDPERHQAGARHLRENSLIDTVSAAQWLCSGRGSVTATHLCVIGASAGGFLAASLLAEVPDLIDAGVIVNGYVDPLQALLRLSSLTGQADLDEWGDPVNDSRDFAVLHRLSPLRKLTSSTAPTLVIVAGRDVRVDPRLGLAWLMRLREVGSDATLWFDPDGTHDRWGNDLNPNILIDWVDNALDRQ
;
A
#
# COMPACT_ATOMS: atom_id res chain seq x y z
N MET A 1 37.16 11.33 -24.35
CA MET A 1 35.84 10.69 -24.19
C MET A 1 36.07 9.19 -24.04
N HIS A 2 36.17 8.71 -22.81
CA HIS A 2 36.27 7.29 -22.56
C HIS A 2 34.85 6.74 -22.35
N SER A 3 34.42 5.84 -23.22
CA SER A 3 33.17 5.09 -23.06
C SER A 3 33.33 4.13 -21.89
N VAL A 4 32.80 4.49 -20.75
CA VAL A 4 32.71 3.59 -19.57
C VAL A 4 31.43 2.79 -19.74
N THR A 5 31.54 1.62 -20.34
CA THR A 5 30.48 0.61 -20.34
C THR A 5 30.58 -0.16 -19.01
N GLY A 6 29.75 0.20 -18.00
CA GLY A 6 29.72 -0.47 -16.70
C GLY A 6 30.85 -0.08 -15.73
N LEU A 7 30.57 -0.11 -14.43
CA LEU A 7 31.59 -0.08 -13.38
C LEU A 7 32.13 -1.50 -13.17
N PRO A 8 33.44 -1.77 -13.30
CA PRO A 8 34.00 -3.07 -12.90
C PRO A 8 33.71 -3.32 -11.41
N ALA A 9 33.40 -4.55 -11.02
CA ALA A 9 33.08 -4.93 -9.63
C ALA A 9 34.07 -4.37 -8.59
N ARG A 10 35.36 -4.38 -8.91
CA ARG A 10 36.41 -3.79 -8.05
C ARG A 10 36.24 -2.28 -7.86
N LYS A 11 35.70 -1.53 -8.83
CA LYS A 11 35.43 -0.09 -8.67
C LYS A 11 34.20 0.18 -7.79
N VAL A 12 33.25 -0.73 -7.79
CA VAL A 12 32.09 -0.66 -6.87
C VAL A 12 32.54 -0.84 -5.44
N GLU A 13 33.37 -1.86 -5.15
CA GLU A 13 33.93 -2.09 -3.82
C GLU A 13 34.80 -0.90 -3.34
N ASP A 14 35.66 -0.37 -4.21
CA ASP A 14 36.48 0.81 -3.90
C ASP A 14 35.60 2.05 -3.60
N TYR A 15 34.53 2.26 -4.38
CA TYR A 15 33.59 3.36 -4.17
C TYR A 15 32.85 3.23 -2.81
N LEU A 16 32.33 2.07 -2.51
CA LEU A 16 31.62 1.81 -1.24
C LEU A 16 32.56 1.93 -0.04
N ALA A 17 33.83 1.50 -0.17
CA ALA A 17 34.81 1.63 0.89
C ALA A 17 35.14 3.09 1.23
N VAL A 18 35.19 3.97 0.23
CA VAL A 18 35.36 5.42 0.45
C VAL A 18 34.15 6.02 1.17
N GLU A 19 32.94 5.71 0.69
CA GLU A 19 31.70 6.21 1.29
C GLU A 19 31.47 5.68 2.72
N ASP A 20 31.80 4.40 2.98
CA ASP A 20 31.73 3.84 4.33
C ASP A 20 32.78 4.48 5.26
N GLY A 21 33.97 4.80 4.75
CA GLY A 21 34.99 5.52 5.48
C GLY A 21 34.57 6.94 5.84
N GLU A 22 33.95 7.67 4.93
CA GLU A 22 33.38 9.00 5.19
C GLU A 22 32.24 8.93 6.22
N LEU A 23 31.30 7.99 6.07
CA LEU A 23 30.21 7.79 7.03
C LEU A 23 30.74 7.43 8.42
N MET A 24 31.70 6.51 8.54
CA MET A 24 32.32 6.15 9.82
C MET A 24 33.05 7.32 10.46
N SER A 25 33.68 8.18 9.67
CA SER A 25 34.32 9.40 10.16
C SER A 25 33.28 10.39 10.70
N LEU A 26 32.19 10.61 9.98
CA LEU A 26 31.08 11.47 10.41
C LEU A 26 30.40 10.94 11.68
N LEU A 27 30.15 9.63 11.76
CA LEU A 27 29.59 8.99 12.96
C LEU A 27 30.48 9.13 14.18
N GLN A 28 31.83 9.08 14.03
CA GLN A 28 32.77 9.33 15.12
C GLN A 28 32.73 10.78 15.63
N VAL A 29 32.53 11.74 14.73
CA VAL A 29 32.47 13.18 15.06
C VAL A 29 31.12 13.58 15.67
N HIS A 30 30.01 13.01 15.16
CA HIS A 30 28.64 13.45 15.49
C HIS A 30 27.79 12.41 16.21
N GLY A 31 28.26 11.16 16.32
CA GLY A 31 27.48 10.00 16.80
C GLY A 31 27.15 9.99 18.30
N SER A 32 27.54 11.03 19.07
CA SER A 32 27.22 11.14 20.50
C SER A 32 25.86 11.80 20.78
N ARG A 33 25.12 12.23 19.77
CA ARG A 33 23.80 12.86 19.89
C ARG A 33 22.74 12.02 19.16
N ILE A 34 22.25 10.98 19.81
CA ILE A 34 20.96 10.38 19.51
C ILE A 34 19.95 11.18 20.31
N ASP A 35 19.16 11.99 19.62
CA ASP A 35 18.09 12.77 20.25
C ASP A 35 16.88 11.85 20.38
N THR A 36 16.42 11.58 21.58
CA THR A 36 15.12 10.96 21.82
C THR A 36 14.07 12.06 21.91
N LEU A 37 13.04 11.97 21.09
CA LEU A 37 11.85 12.81 21.28
C LEU A 37 11.11 12.28 22.51
N GLU A 38 11.03 13.09 23.57
CA GLU A 38 10.19 12.74 24.70
C GLU A 38 8.70 12.84 24.25
N PRO A 39 7.89 11.82 24.52
CA PRO A 39 6.46 11.90 24.26
C PRO A 39 5.88 13.02 25.12
N SER A 40 5.36 14.07 24.48
CA SER A 40 4.48 14.98 25.19
C SER A 40 3.25 14.18 25.64
N CYS A 41 2.99 14.18 26.95
CA CYS A 41 1.86 13.47 27.55
C CYS A 41 0.52 14.14 27.19
N HIS A 42 0.16 14.16 25.93
CA HIS A 42 -1.25 14.20 25.55
C HIS A 42 -1.68 12.74 25.43
N GLU A 43 -2.44 12.30 26.46
CA GLU A 43 -3.21 11.07 26.36
C GLU A 43 -3.86 11.09 24.97
N LEU A 44 -3.41 10.18 24.11
CA LEU A 44 -4.26 9.73 23.03
C LEU A 44 -5.53 9.26 23.77
N THR A 45 -6.61 10.00 23.64
CA THR A 45 -7.90 9.36 23.73
C THR A 45 -7.77 8.13 22.87
N SER A 46 -7.80 6.97 23.51
CA SER A 46 -7.80 5.67 22.85
C SER A 46 -8.55 5.87 21.55
N PHE A 47 -7.93 5.49 20.42
CA PHE A 47 -8.70 5.27 19.23
C PHE A 47 -9.86 4.42 19.70
N ASP A 48 -11.04 4.99 19.76
CA ASP A 48 -12.24 4.19 19.73
C ASP A 48 -12.18 3.49 18.38
N ILE A 49 -11.49 2.33 18.38
CA ILE A 49 -11.59 1.31 17.34
C ILE A 49 -12.97 0.67 17.56
N ASP A 50 -14.00 1.50 17.67
CA ASP A 50 -15.39 1.07 17.71
C ASP A 50 -15.87 0.60 16.32
N GLU A 51 -14.99 0.65 15.33
CA GLU A 51 -15.28 0.15 14.01
C GLU A 51 -14.53 -1.15 13.78
N ALA A 52 -15.14 -2.23 14.24
CA ALA A 52 -14.71 -3.57 13.89
C ALA A 52 -14.68 -3.74 12.38
N GLU A 53 -13.60 -4.32 11.86
CA GLU A 53 -13.57 -4.79 10.50
C GLU A 53 -14.63 -5.86 10.31
N VAL A 54 -15.54 -5.72 9.32
CA VAL A 54 -16.69 -6.59 9.18
C VAL A 54 -16.64 -7.35 7.87
N VAL A 55 -16.51 -8.66 7.99
CA VAL A 55 -16.40 -9.59 6.86
C VAL A 55 -17.75 -10.28 6.63
N PRO A 56 -18.36 -10.12 5.42
CA PRO A 56 -19.56 -10.89 5.07
C PRO A 56 -19.20 -12.37 4.86
N LEU A 57 -20.01 -13.25 5.47
CA LEU A 57 -19.82 -14.70 5.39
C LEU A 57 -21.02 -15.35 4.69
N ARG A 58 -20.93 -16.66 4.42
CA ARG A 58 -22.03 -17.45 3.87
C ARG A 58 -23.27 -17.40 4.74
N LYS A 59 -23.10 -17.32 6.07
CA LYS A 59 -24.17 -17.11 7.02
C LYS A 59 -23.72 -16.07 8.05
N GLY A 60 -24.42 -14.94 8.10
CA GLY A 60 -24.11 -13.86 9.02
C GLY A 60 -22.83 -13.08 8.68
N TRP A 61 -22.33 -12.37 9.65
CA TRP A 61 -21.23 -11.43 9.54
C TRP A 61 -20.22 -11.69 10.64
N LEU A 62 -18.94 -11.58 10.32
CA LEU A 62 -17.86 -11.66 11.29
C LEU A 62 -17.33 -10.25 11.55
N TRP A 63 -17.43 -9.81 12.78
CA TRP A 63 -16.80 -8.60 13.29
C TRP A 63 -15.45 -8.97 13.86
N ILE A 64 -14.40 -8.28 13.45
CA ILE A 64 -13.04 -8.47 13.93
C ILE A 64 -12.61 -7.19 14.63
N ASN A 65 -12.12 -7.30 15.85
CA ASN A 65 -11.64 -6.20 16.65
C ASN A 65 -10.38 -6.59 17.43
N VAL A 66 -9.74 -5.64 18.07
CA VAL A 66 -8.60 -5.85 18.96
C VAL A 66 -9.06 -5.56 20.38
N ASP A 67 -8.84 -6.47 21.31
CA ASP A 67 -9.17 -6.24 22.70
C ASP A 67 -8.17 -5.33 23.43
N ASP A 68 -8.45 -4.95 24.66
CA ASP A 68 -7.60 -4.07 25.48
C ASP A 68 -6.17 -4.61 25.70
N SER A 69 -5.94 -5.89 25.41
CA SER A 69 -4.61 -6.52 25.48
C SER A 69 -3.86 -6.49 24.14
N GLY A 70 -4.50 -5.98 23.05
CA GLY A 70 -3.97 -6.00 21.70
C GLY A 70 -4.20 -7.32 20.97
N GLN A 71 -5.05 -8.22 21.50
CA GLN A 71 -5.35 -9.51 20.88
C GLN A 71 -6.56 -9.39 19.93
N LEU A 72 -6.46 -10.02 18.75
CA LEU A 72 -7.59 -10.10 17.82
C LEU A 72 -8.69 -10.99 18.40
N ILE A 73 -9.87 -10.41 18.45
CA ILE A 73 -11.12 -11.09 18.82
C ILE A 73 -12.12 -10.97 17.69
N GLY A 74 -12.98 -11.95 17.55
CA GLY A 74 -14.06 -11.96 16.58
C GLY A 74 -15.41 -12.12 17.24
N LYS A 75 -16.43 -11.55 16.62
CA LYS A 75 -17.83 -11.78 17.01
C LYS A 75 -18.63 -12.08 15.74
N TRP A 76 -19.15 -13.29 15.65
CA TRP A 76 -20.11 -13.62 14.62
C TRP A 76 -21.50 -13.11 15.01
N VAL A 77 -22.22 -12.52 14.06
CA VAL A 77 -23.59 -12.00 14.22
C VAL A 77 -24.43 -12.34 12.98
N ASP A 78 -25.72 -12.57 13.17
CA ASP A 78 -26.65 -12.82 12.06
C ASP A 78 -27.12 -11.54 11.36
N ASP A 79 -27.20 -10.42 12.11
CA ASP A 79 -27.59 -9.10 11.60
C ASP A 79 -26.57 -8.05 12.06
N PRO A 80 -25.86 -7.38 11.15
CA PRO A 80 -24.77 -6.45 11.50
C PRO A 80 -25.27 -5.14 12.11
N VAL A 81 -26.55 -4.81 11.96
CA VAL A 81 -27.13 -3.51 12.38
C VAL A 81 -27.81 -3.61 13.75
N LYS A 82 -28.54 -4.69 13.99
CA LYS A 82 -29.38 -4.78 15.18
C LYS A 82 -28.65 -5.12 16.46
N HIS A 83 -27.41 -5.65 16.39
CA HIS A 83 -26.66 -6.16 17.54
C HIS A 83 -27.46 -7.15 18.43
N THR A 84 -28.65 -7.57 17.97
CA THR A 84 -29.58 -8.47 18.64
C THR A 84 -29.82 -9.67 17.73
N GLY A 85 -29.64 -10.86 18.24
CA GLY A 85 -29.75 -12.10 17.52
C GLY A 85 -28.76 -13.11 18.05
N GLU A 86 -28.59 -14.24 17.35
CA GLU A 86 -27.54 -15.19 17.67
C GLU A 86 -26.17 -14.54 17.46
N SER A 87 -25.31 -14.62 18.45
CA SER A 87 -23.93 -14.17 18.36
C SER A 87 -23.00 -15.19 18.99
N LYS A 88 -21.83 -15.39 18.38
CA LYS A 88 -20.78 -16.25 18.90
C LYS A 88 -19.50 -15.44 18.98
N SER A 89 -18.91 -15.37 20.18
CA SER A 89 -17.57 -14.81 20.35
C SER A 89 -16.52 -15.80 19.87
N LEU A 90 -15.54 -15.31 19.15
CA LEU A 90 -14.42 -16.07 18.62
C LEU A 90 -13.13 -15.45 19.16
N ALA A 91 -12.14 -16.28 19.44
CA ALA A 91 -10.80 -15.81 19.76
C ALA A 91 -9.86 -16.25 18.63
N PHE A 92 -8.99 -15.33 18.21
CA PHE A 92 -7.92 -15.58 17.29
C PHE A 92 -6.58 -15.38 18.02
N PRO A 93 -6.23 -16.30 18.95
CA PRO A 93 -5.10 -16.12 19.85
C PRO A 93 -3.80 -16.05 19.05
N ASP A 94 -2.84 -15.34 19.60
CA ASP A 94 -1.47 -15.41 19.10
C ASP A 94 -0.92 -16.83 19.25
N SER A 95 0.00 -17.19 18.33
CA SER A 95 0.51 -18.54 18.30
C SER A 95 1.27 -18.91 19.57
N THR A 96 0.91 -20.05 20.16
CA THR A 96 1.65 -20.67 21.29
C THR A 96 2.85 -21.49 20.81
N ILE A 97 3.13 -21.53 19.49
CA ILE A 97 4.24 -22.27 18.90
C ILE A 97 5.56 -21.63 19.34
N ALA A 98 6.43 -22.41 19.95
CA ALA A 98 7.70 -21.92 20.50
C ALA A 98 8.61 -21.27 19.44
N GLU A 99 8.58 -21.80 18.18
CA GLU A 99 9.36 -21.24 17.07
C GLU A 99 8.87 -19.85 16.62
N LEU A 100 7.63 -19.48 16.96
CA LEU A 100 7.04 -18.18 16.63
C LEU A 100 7.03 -17.21 17.83
N ALA A 101 7.70 -17.56 18.92
CA ALA A 101 7.81 -16.67 20.06
C ALA A 101 8.48 -15.34 19.68
N GLY A 102 7.78 -14.21 19.93
CA GLY A 102 8.23 -12.87 19.56
C GLY A 102 7.98 -12.47 18.09
N TRP A 103 7.32 -13.31 17.28
CA TRP A 103 6.83 -12.91 15.96
C TRP A 103 5.55 -12.08 16.12
N THR A 104 5.36 -11.11 15.23
CA THR A 104 4.18 -10.22 15.26
C THR A 104 3.15 -10.67 14.23
N ALA A 105 1.88 -10.62 14.61
CA ALA A 105 0.79 -10.86 13.68
C ALA A 105 0.77 -9.80 12.56
N HIS A 106 0.56 -10.28 11.33
CA HIS A 106 0.60 -9.44 10.12
C HIS A 106 -0.73 -9.44 9.37
N ASN A 107 -1.35 -10.62 9.18
CA ASN A 107 -2.60 -10.76 8.45
C ASN A 107 -3.46 -11.89 9.02
N LEU A 108 -4.77 -11.79 8.84
CA LEU A 108 -5.77 -12.79 9.17
C LEU A 108 -6.61 -13.09 7.94
N ASP A 109 -6.86 -14.36 7.66
CA ASP A 109 -7.81 -14.81 6.64
C ASP A 109 -8.75 -15.86 7.23
N VAL A 110 -10.03 -15.81 6.88
CA VAL A 110 -11.08 -16.68 7.42
C VAL A 110 -11.83 -17.31 6.26
N ASP A 111 -12.16 -18.60 6.37
CA ASP A 111 -13.04 -19.21 5.38
C ASP A 111 -14.49 -18.75 5.54
N ALA A 112 -15.26 -18.76 4.44
CA ALA A 112 -16.64 -18.24 4.41
C ALA A 112 -17.62 -19.01 5.31
N SER A 113 -17.26 -20.22 5.77
CA SER A 113 -18.05 -21.06 6.67
C SER A 113 -17.64 -20.95 8.13
N LEU A 114 -16.60 -20.17 8.44
CA LEU A 114 -15.96 -20.11 9.76
C LEU A 114 -15.48 -21.48 10.27
N GLY A 115 -15.06 -22.38 9.39
CA GLY A 115 -14.48 -23.66 9.78
C GLY A 115 -13.00 -23.58 10.09
N HIS A 116 -12.31 -22.65 9.43
CA HIS A 116 -10.86 -22.47 9.54
C HIS A 116 -10.51 -20.98 9.50
N TRP A 117 -9.37 -20.67 10.09
CA TRP A 117 -8.73 -19.38 9.98
C TRP A 117 -7.22 -19.53 9.80
N LEU A 118 -6.61 -18.55 9.12
CA LEU A 118 -5.20 -18.51 8.81
C LEU A 118 -4.64 -17.21 9.38
N ARG A 119 -3.48 -17.27 9.97
CA ARG A 119 -2.73 -16.10 10.43
C ARG A 119 -1.34 -16.10 9.86
N VAL A 120 -0.93 -14.94 9.36
CA VAL A 120 0.42 -14.68 8.92
C VAL A 120 1.16 -13.96 10.04
N TYR A 121 2.36 -14.41 10.35
CA TYR A 121 3.24 -13.78 11.33
C TYR A 121 4.49 -13.28 10.64
N ARG A 122 4.97 -12.13 11.06
CA ARG A 122 6.22 -11.54 10.59
C ARG A 122 7.32 -11.77 11.62
N HIS A 123 8.48 -12.20 11.16
CA HIS A 123 9.66 -12.33 12.01
C HIS A 123 10.16 -10.94 12.42
N PRO A 124 10.47 -10.70 13.72
CA PRO A 124 10.82 -9.37 14.22
C PRO A 124 12.14 -8.81 13.68
N ARG A 125 12.99 -9.67 13.10
CA ARG A 125 14.36 -9.31 12.68
C ARG A 125 14.69 -9.65 11.22
N SER A 126 13.72 -10.03 10.42
CA SER A 126 13.97 -10.37 9.01
C SER A 126 12.67 -10.29 8.21
N GLU A 127 12.76 -10.25 6.88
CA GLU A 127 11.61 -10.34 5.97
C GLU A 127 11.05 -11.76 5.85
N ARG A 128 11.22 -12.60 6.87
CA ARG A 128 10.61 -13.93 6.90
C ARG A 128 9.24 -13.86 7.54
N PHE A 129 8.34 -14.64 6.99
CA PHE A 129 6.99 -14.80 7.49
C PHE A 129 6.73 -16.26 7.84
N ALA A 130 5.73 -16.48 8.67
CA ALA A 130 5.18 -17.80 8.95
C ALA A 130 3.67 -17.76 8.76
N VAL A 131 3.13 -18.84 8.25
CA VAL A 131 1.70 -19.04 8.04
C VAL A 131 1.24 -20.16 8.96
N THR A 132 0.22 -19.90 9.77
CA THR A 132 -0.43 -20.90 10.60
C THR A 132 -1.89 -21.04 10.22
N VAL A 133 -2.40 -22.26 10.19
CA VAL A 133 -3.81 -22.52 9.90
C VAL A 133 -4.42 -23.28 11.07
N TYR A 134 -5.56 -22.82 11.51
CA TYR A 134 -6.30 -23.39 12.64
C TYR A 134 -7.70 -23.83 12.21
N THR A 135 -8.25 -24.80 12.92
CA THR A 135 -9.69 -25.04 12.94
C THR A 135 -10.32 -24.14 14.01
N VAL A 136 -11.47 -23.58 13.73
CA VAL A 136 -12.20 -22.77 14.73
C VAL A 136 -12.51 -23.65 15.95
N ASP A 137 -12.34 -23.08 17.14
CA ASP A 137 -12.50 -23.74 18.44
C ASP A 137 -11.38 -24.78 18.80
N GLU A 138 -10.31 -24.93 17.99
CA GLU A 138 -9.16 -25.76 18.34
C GLU A 138 -7.91 -24.89 18.58
N PRO A 139 -7.21 -25.05 19.73
CA PRO A 139 -6.08 -24.18 20.09
C PRO A 139 -4.80 -24.50 19.29
N GLU A 140 -4.68 -25.71 18.76
CA GLU A 140 -3.47 -26.15 18.08
C GLU A 140 -3.58 -25.95 16.57
N PRO A 141 -2.55 -25.45 15.89
CA PRO A 141 -2.59 -25.26 14.45
C PRO A 141 -2.58 -26.62 13.73
N LYS A 142 -3.33 -26.68 12.64
CA LYS A 142 -3.34 -27.83 11.72
C LYS A 142 -2.15 -27.81 10.77
N LEU A 143 -1.63 -26.61 10.48
CA LEU A 143 -0.52 -26.41 9.57
C LEU A 143 0.35 -25.26 10.06
N VAL A 144 1.67 -25.42 9.93
CA VAL A 144 2.66 -24.38 10.20
C VAL A 144 3.67 -24.38 9.05
N LEU A 145 3.82 -23.22 8.41
CA LEU A 145 4.81 -22.98 7.35
C LEU A 145 5.70 -21.84 7.78
N ILE A 146 7.01 -22.05 7.79
CA ILE A 146 8.00 -21.02 8.21
C ILE A 146 8.92 -20.69 7.05
N GLY A 147 9.22 -19.40 6.88
CA GLY A 147 10.09 -18.90 5.82
C GLY A 147 9.34 -18.53 4.54
N THR A 148 8.03 -18.30 4.63
CA THR A 148 7.18 -17.85 3.52
C THR A 148 7.33 -16.34 3.28
N TYR A 149 6.67 -15.84 2.22
CA TYR A 149 6.29 -14.44 2.04
C TYR A 149 4.92 -14.16 2.70
N PRO A 150 4.48 -12.88 2.80
CA PRO A 150 3.23 -12.53 3.49
C PRO A 150 1.96 -13.02 2.80
N ASP A 151 2.03 -13.31 1.51
CA ASP A 151 0.87 -13.68 0.71
C ASP A 151 0.47 -15.13 0.99
N ALA A 152 -0.63 -15.32 1.73
CA ALA A 152 -1.21 -16.63 2.03
C ALA A 152 -2.71 -16.55 2.24
N HIS A 153 -3.47 -17.47 1.63
CA HIS A 153 -4.93 -17.48 1.68
C HIS A 153 -5.49 -18.89 1.80
N LEU A 154 -6.61 -18.98 2.52
CA LEU A 154 -7.42 -20.20 2.58
C LEU A 154 -8.24 -20.36 1.31
N CYS A 155 -8.32 -21.58 0.80
CA CYS A 155 -9.16 -21.96 -0.33
C CYS A 155 -10.14 -23.03 0.09
N GLU A 156 -11.40 -22.86 -0.31
CA GLU A 156 -12.48 -23.80 -0.01
C GLU A 156 -12.51 -24.97 -1.00
N GLY A 157 -12.97 -26.12 -0.54
CA GLY A 157 -13.13 -27.34 -1.33
C GLY A 157 -13.51 -28.52 -0.46
N THR A 158 -13.62 -29.71 -1.04
CA THR A 158 -13.85 -30.95 -0.29
C THR A 158 -12.75 -31.22 0.73
N VAL A 159 -11.53 -30.78 0.43
CA VAL A 159 -10.40 -30.70 1.34
C VAL A 159 -9.92 -29.26 1.29
N PRO A 160 -10.06 -28.50 2.38
CA PRO A 160 -9.55 -27.13 2.44
C PRO A 160 -8.04 -27.08 2.20
N LYS A 161 -7.59 -26.04 1.50
CA LYS A 161 -6.21 -25.85 1.12
C LYS A 161 -5.72 -24.48 1.52
N VAL A 162 -4.40 -24.34 1.63
CA VAL A 162 -3.73 -23.05 1.71
C VAL A 162 -2.93 -22.81 0.44
N VAL A 163 -3.05 -21.60 -0.12
CA VAL A 163 -2.17 -21.11 -1.19
C VAL A 163 -1.28 -20.05 -0.58
N TYR A 164 0.03 -20.15 -0.80
CA TYR A 164 1.03 -19.28 -0.20
C TYR A 164 2.21 -19.05 -1.15
N VAL A 165 3.01 -18.03 -0.87
CA VAL A 165 4.23 -17.74 -1.61
C VAL A 165 5.45 -18.02 -0.73
N GLU A 166 6.46 -18.66 -1.29
CA GLU A 166 7.72 -18.95 -0.61
C GLU A 166 8.93 -18.71 -1.55
N PRO A 167 10.14 -18.49 -1.01
CA PRO A 167 11.36 -18.45 -1.81
C PRO A 167 11.65 -19.83 -2.41
N HIS A 168 12.23 -19.85 -3.60
CA HIS A 168 12.71 -21.11 -4.20
C HIS A 168 13.92 -21.64 -3.39
N PRO A 169 13.97 -22.94 -3.05
CA PRO A 169 15.00 -23.48 -2.14
C PRO A 169 16.41 -23.41 -2.70
N GLU A 170 16.57 -23.37 -4.03
CA GLU A 170 17.87 -23.41 -4.71
C GLU A 170 18.20 -22.09 -5.44
N ALA A 171 17.28 -21.12 -5.47
CA ALA A 171 17.45 -19.86 -6.21
C ALA A 171 16.82 -18.70 -5.39
N ALA A 172 17.66 -17.94 -4.69
CA ALA A 172 17.20 -16.89 -3.78
C ALA A 172 16.49 -15.72 -4.48
N ASP A 173 16.71 -15.53 -5.78
CA ASP A 173 16.10 -14.52 -6.63
C ASP A 173 14.76 -14.97 -7.25
N ILE A 174 14.32 -16.21 -6.95
CA ILE A 174 13.07 -16.80 -7.44
C ILE A 174 12.11 -17.03 -6.27
N ALA A 175 10.85 -16.71 -6.48
CA ALA A 175 9.73 -17.07 -5.62
C ALA A 175 8.79 -18.04 -6.33
N ARG A 176 8.04 -18.82 -5.56
CA ARG A 176 7.04 -19.73 -6.08
C ARG A 176 5.73 -19.64 -5.30
N ALA A 177 4.61 -19.61 -6.01
CA ALA A 177 3.30 -19.81 -5.41
C ALA A 177 3.02 -21.30 -5.27
N ARG A 178 2.66 -21.74 -4.06
CA ARG A 178 2.42 -23.13 -3.71
C ARG A 178 1.01 -23.31 -3.18
N MET A 179 0.47 -24.50 -3.35
CA MET A 179 -0.81 -24.93 -2.82
C MET A 179 -0.67 -26.26 -2.09
N MET A 180 -1.25 -26.39 -0.89
CA MET A 180 -1.28 -27.66 -0.17
C MET A 180 -2.54 -27.84 0.69
N PRO A 181 -2.97 -29.09 0.98
CA PRO A 181 -4.04 -29.33 1.93
C PRO A 181 -3.65 -28.91 3.35
N ILE A 182 -4.60 -28.35 4.12
CA ILE A 182 -4.35 -27.89 5.49
C ILE A 182 -4.07 -29.02 6.50
N ASN A 183 -4.46 -30.25 6.18
CA ASN A 183 -4.22 -31.44 7.00
C ASN A 183 -2.95 -32.22 6.58
N ALA A 184 -2.18 -31.67 5.63
CA ALA A 184 -0.90 -32.26 5.27
C ALA A 184 0.10 -32.06 6.41
N ALA A 185 0.91 -33.08 6.70
CA ALA A 185 2.12 -32.84 7.48
C ALA A 185 2.93 -31.75 6.76
N SER A 186 3.54 -30.82 7.50
CA SER A 186 4.28 -29.65 6.98
C SER A 186 5.54 -30.06 6.18
N ASN A 187 5.42 -31.08 5.33
CA ASN A 187 6.47 -31.54 4.45
C ASN A 187 6.16 -31.16 2.99
N ASP A 188 7.16 -30.73 2.29
CA ASP A 188 7.13 -30.18 0.94
C ASP A 188 6.55 -31.12 -0.13
N ARG A 189 6.41 -32.45 0.16
CA ARG A 189 6.00 -33.47 -0.82
C ARG A 189 4.54 -33.41 -1.26
N GLN A 190 3.68 -32.73 -0.50
CA GLN A 190 2.26 -32.60 -0.82
C GLN A 190 1.90 -31.23 -1.44
N ALA A 191 2.85 -30.30 -1.47
CA ALA A 191 2.62 -28.99 -2.03
C ALA A 191 2.84 -28.98 -3.56
N ILE A 192 1.88 -28.41 -4.27
CA ILE A 192 1.90 -28.25 -5.73
C ILE A 192 2.37 -26.85 -6.06
N THR A 193 3.32 -26.69 -6.98
CA THR A 193 3.73 -25.38 -7.49
C THR A 193 2.75 -24.90 -8.56
N LEU A 194 2.17 -23.72 -8.36
CA LEU A 194 1.26 -23.07 -9.30
C LEU A 194 2.04 -22.26 -10.34
N VAL A 195 3.03 -21.47 -9.87
CA VAL A 195 3.87 -20.62 -10.72
C VAL A 195 5.19 -20.34 -10.03
N GLU A 196 6.22 -20.07 -10.82
CA GLU A 196 7.51 -19.54 -10.38
C GLU A 196 7.83 -18.24 -11.12
N GLY A 197 8.58 -17.35 -10.48
CA GLY A 197 8.96 -16.08 -11.05
C GLY A 197 9.93 -15.32 -10.14
N PRO A 198 10.37 -14.10 -10.52
CA PRO A 198 11.29 -13.32 -9.72
C PRO A 198 10.79 -13.12 -8.27
N ALA A 199 11.71 -13.08 -7.32
CA ALA A 199 11.39 -12.75 -5.93
C ALA A 199 10.68 -11.40 -5.86
N GLY A 200 9.56 -11.31 -5.09
CA GLY A 200 8.68 -10.14 -5.09
C GLY A 200 7.75 -9.99 -6.32
N GLY A 201 7.99 -10.79 -7.38
CA GLY A 201 7.18 -10.80 -8.60
C GLY A 201 5.99 -11.76 -8.55
N VAL A 202 6.05 -12.77 -7.68
CA VAL A 202 4.95 -13.74 -7.49
C VAL A 202 4.04 -13.26 -6.39
N LYS A 203 2.72 -13.28 -6.64
CA LYS A 203 1.67 -12.85 -5.71
C LYS A 203 0.48 -13.80 -5.77
N VAL A 204 -0.21 -13.97 -4.66
CA VAL A 204 -1.50 -14.66 -4.61
C VAL A 204 -2.53 -13.82 -3.87
N LEU A 205 -3.76 -13.82 -4.38
CA LEU A 205 -4.90 -13.12 -3.76
C LEU A 205 -6.15 -14.01 -3.87
N PRO A 206 -7.09 -13.96 -2.93
CA PRO A 206 -8.32 -14.71 -3.03
C PRO A 206 -9.23 -14.18 -4.13
N CYS A 207 -10.08 -15.04 -4.69
CA CYS A 207 -11.29 -14.64 -5.38
C CYS A 207 -12.49 -14.71 -4.42
N SER A 208 -13.57 -14.03 -4.74
CA SER A 208 -14.83 -14.13 -3.97
C SER A 208 -15.38 -15.56 -3.97
N VAL A 209 -15.20 -16.33 -5.02
CA VAL A 209 -15.36 -17.80 -4.96
C VAL A 209 -14.05 -18.42 -4.49
N ARG A 210 -13.98 -18.78 -3.21
CA ARG A 210 -12.76 -19.25 -2.51
C ARG A 210 -12.16 -20.55 -3.06
N ARG A 211 -12.84 -21.21 -4.01
CA ARG A 211 -12.28 -22.28 -4.84
C ARG A 211 -11.22 -21.77 -5.80
N PHE A 212 -11.24 -20.48 -6.15
CA PHE A 212 -10.30 -19.86 -7.07
C PHE A 212 -9.34 -18.91 -6.34
N VAL A 213 -8.13 -18.81 -6.88
CA VAL A 213 -7.12 -17.88 -6.42
C VAL A 213 -6.55 -17.11 -7.61
N LYS A 214 -6.36 -15.81 -7.44
CA LYS A 214 -5.64 -14.94 -8.37
C LYS A 214 -4.14 -15.20 -8.20
N VAL A 215 -3.44 -15.50 -9.27
CA VAL A 215 -2.00 -15.75 -9.27
C VAL A 215 -1.33 -14.75 -10.19
N GLY A 216 -0.54 -13.86 -9.63
CA GLY A 216 0.23 -12.86 -10.33
C GLY A 216 1.69 -13.28 -10.48
N HIS A 217 2.28 -13.07 -11.65
CA HIS A 217 3.71 -13.27 -11.88
C HIS A 217 4.31 -12.19 -12.77
N GLY A 218 5.60 -11.92 -12.59
CA GLY A 218 6.31 -10.85 -13.27
C GLY A 218 6.60 -9.66 -12.35
N VAL A 219 7.41 -8.70 -12.81
CA VAL A 219 7.68 -7.46 -12.07
C VAL A 219 6.42 -6.59 -11.97
N ARG A 220 6.35 -5.73 -10.96
CA ARG A 220 5.12 -4.99 -10.62
C ARG A 220 4.46 -4.30 -11.82
N SER A 221 5.22 -3.57 -12.63
CA SER A 221 4.73 -2.81 -13.78
C SER A 221 4.25 -3.67 -14.96
N THR A 222 4.67 -4.93 -15.03
CA THR A 222 4.32 -5.87 -16.09
C THR A 222 3.70 -7.17 -15.57
N ARG A 223 3.29 -7.19 -14.29
CA ARG A 223 2.70 -8.37 -13.66
C ARG A 223 1.46 -8.79 -14.41
N GLN A 224 1.40 -10.05 -14.76
CA GLN A 224 0.24 -10.67 -15.39
C GLN A 224 -0.50 -11.51 -14.37
N TRP A 225 -1.81 -11.39 -14.38
CA TRP A 225 -2.69 -12.13 -13.48
C TRP A 225 -3.42 -13.26 -14.23
N LYS A 226 -3.57 -14.36 -13.54
CA LYS A 226 -4.35 -15.55 -13.96
C LYS A 226 -5.16 -16.05 -12.77
N ILE A 227 -6.09 -16.95 -12.99
CA ILE A 227 -6.78 -17.64 -11.91
C ILE A 227 -6.40 -19.12 -11.89
N ALA A 228 -6.31 -19.70 -10.69
CA ALA A 228 -6.12 -21.14 -10.49
C ALA A 228 -7.34 -21.74 -9.81
N ASP A 229 -7.86 -22.86 -10.33
CA ASP A 229 -8.89 -23.65 -9.68
C ASP A 229 -8.26 -24.62 -8.67
N THR A 230 -8.40 -24.30 -7.39
CA THR A 230 -7.78 -25.09 -6.31
C THR A 230 -8.50 -26.42 -6.04
N ALA A 231 -9.69 -26.65 -6.61
CA ALA A 231 -10.38 -27.95 -6.50
C ALA A 231 -9.73 -29.02 -7.40
N SER A 232 -9.04 -28.60 -8.48
CA SER A 232 -8.32 -29.54 -9.34
C SER A 232 -7.14 -30.19 -8.60
N PRO A 233 -6.90 -31.49 -8.79
CA PRO A 233 -5.70 -32.13 -8.29
C PRO A 233 -4.43 -31.69 -9.04
N ASP A 234 -4.58 -31.18 -10.26
CA ASP A 234 -3.53 -30.60 -11.11
C ASP A 234 -4.08 -29.22 -11.62
N PRO A 235 -3.98 -28.15 -10.81
CA PRO A 235 -4.59 -26.88 -11.15
C PRO A 235 -3.88 -26.23 -12.32
N HIS A 236 -4.62 -25.97 -13.38
CA HIS A 236 -4.15 -25.19 -14.51
C HIS A 236 -4.43 -23.72 -14.28
N LEU A 237 -3.46 -22.85 -14.67
CA LEU A 237 -3.66 -21.40 -14.67
C LEU A 237 -4.52 -20.99 -15.87
N LEU A 238 -5.73 -20.54 -15.60
CA LEU A 238 -6.65 -20.01 -16.59
C LEU A 238 -6.29 -18.56 -16.93
N SER A 239 -6.05 -18.30 -18.21
CA SER A 239 -5.78 -16.94 -18.68
C SER A 239 -7.06 -16.14 -18.80
N ILE A 240 -7.07 -14.96 -18.22
CA ILE A 240 -8.17 -13.99 -18.31
C ILE A 240 -8.13 -13.36 -19.71
N PRO A 241 -9.27 -13.15 -20.37
CA PRO A 241 -9.32 -12.46 -21.66
C PRO A 241 -8.74 -11.02 -21.56
N GLY A 242 -7.76 -10.72 -22.41
CA GLY A 242 -7.01 -9.46 -22.36
C GLY A 242 -5.76 -9.54 -21.48
N LEU A 243 -5.04 -8.41 -21.40
CA LEU A 243 -3.91 -8.24 -20.47
C LEU A 243 -4.43 -7.61 -19.18
N VAL A 244 -4.36 -8.35 -18.08
CA VAL A 244 -4.82 -7.88 -16.77
C VAL A 244 -3.60 -7.63 -15.89
N HIS A 245 -3.38 -6.35 -15.56
CA HIS A 245 -2.29 -5.92 -14.68
C HIS A 245 -2.76 -5.61 -13.25
N ASP A 246 -4.05 -5.35 -13.08
CA ASP A 246 -4.67 -5.01 -11.80
C ASP A 246 -5.57 -6.15 -11.31
N PRO A 247 -5.31 -6.74 -10.13
CA PRO A 247 -6.11 -7.82 -9.57
C PRO A 247 -7.49 -7.39 -9.10
N ASP A 248 -7.71 -6.09 -8.86
CA ASP A 248 -8.97 -5.55 -8.35
C ASP A 248 -10.02 -5.37 -9.46
N LEU A 249 -9.58 -5.50 -10.72
CA LEU A 249 -10.45 -5.38 -11.90
C LEU A 249 -11.07 -6.70 -12.35
N PHE A 250 -10.84 -7.80 -11.67
CA PHE A 250 -11.49 -9.08 -12.00
C PHE A 250 -11.77 -9.91 -10.75
N ASP A 251 -12.79 -10.75 -10.82
CA ASP A 251 -13.16 -11.66 -9.75
C ASP A 251 -13.98 -12.84 -10.29
N VAL A 252 -14.22 -13.85 -9.45
CA VAL A 252 -15.07 -14.99 -9.77
C VAL A 252 -16.31 -14.98 -8.90
N GLY A 253 -17.47 -15.09 -9.55
CA GLY A 253 -18.80 -15.15 -8.92
C GLY A 253 -19.65 -16.28 -9.45
N TYR A 254 -20.95 -16.22 -9.15
CA TYR A 254 -21.95 -17.15 -9.64
C TYR A 254 -23.03 -16.42 -10.45
N LEU A 255 -23.51 -17.05 -11.51
CA LEU A 255 -24.75 -16.69 -12.23
C LEU A 255 -25.60 -17.94 -12.36
N ASN A 256 -26.80 -17.96 -11.77
CA ASN A 256 -27.69 -19.12 -11.73
C ASN A 256 -26.95 -20.42 -11.26
N ASP A 257 -26.15 -20.29 -10.21
CA ASP A 257 -25.27 -21.34 -9.65
C ASP A 257 -24.11 -21.80 -10.55
N GLU A 258 -23.94 -21.23 -11.74
CA GLU A 258 -22.80 -21.48 -12.62
C GLU A 258 -21.66 -20.48 -12.37
N LEU A 259 -20.42 -20.95 -12.51
CA LEU A 259 -19.23 -20.15 -12.28
C LEU A 259 -18.96 -19.17 -13.43
N VAL A 260 -18.79 -17.91 -13.10
CA VAL A 260 -18.47 -16.85 -14.06
C VAL A 260 -17.26 -16.03 -13.61
N LEU A 261 -16.37 -15.71 -14.55
CA LEU A 261 -15.34 -14.70 -14.37
C LEU A 261 -15.93 -13.33 -14.76
N ILE A 262 -15.75 -12.35 -13.91
CA ILE A 262 -16.13 -10.95 -14.14
C ILE A 262 -14.85 -10.16 -14.32
N HIS A 263 -14.76 -9.37 -15.39
CA HIS A 263 -13.58 -8.57 -15.69
C HIS A 263 -13.95 -7.17 -16.15
N ALA A 264 -13.43 -6.15 -15.48
CA ALA A 264 -13.53 -4.76 -15.86
C ALA A 264 -12.34 -4.34 -16.73
N THR A 265 -12.61 -3.57 -17.76
CA THR A 265 -11.58 -2.97 -18.63
C THR A 265 -11.77 -1.47 -18.65
N ASN A 266 -10.74 -0.74 -18.23
CA ASN A 266 -10.66 0.70 -18.31
C ASN A 266 -10.03 1.14 -19.64
N ASN A 267 -10.59 2.16 -20.29
CA ASN A 267 -10.03 2.76 -21.48
C ASN A 267 -10.17 4.29 -21.41
N ARG A 268 -9.14 4.96 -20.90
CA ARG A 268 -9.07 6.41 -20.63
C ARG A 268 -10.20 6.87 -19.67
N HIS A 269 -11.30 7.40 -20.23
CA HIS A 269 -12.43 7.94 -19.45
C HIS A 269 -13.67 7.05 -19.52
N HIS A 270 -13.55 5.86 -20.08
CA HIS A 270 -14.65 4.91 -20.23
C HIS A 270 -14.22 3.54 -19.73
N TRP A 271 -15.15 2.82 -19.20
CA TRP A 271 -14.95 1.44 -18.78
C TRP A 271 -16.05 0.53 -19.30
N HIS A 272 -15.76 -0.75 -19.29
CA HIS A 272 -16.78 -1.78 -19.47
C HIS A 272 -16.48 -2.99 -18.61
N ILE A 273 -17.51 -3.75 -18.30
CA ILE A 273 -17.44 -4.99 -17.55
C ILE A 273 -18.04 -6.10 -18.40
N ASP A 274 -17.29 -7.17 -18.56
CA ASP A 274 -17.69 -8.39 -19.25
C ASP A 274 -17.72 -9.55 -18.24
N ALA A 275 -18.67 -10.47 -18.42
CA ALA A 275 -18.72 -11.76 -17.73
C ALA A 275 -18.39 -12.89 -18.71
N TYR A 276 -17.75 -13.94 -18.22
CA TYR A 276 -17.28 -15.06 -19.02
C TYR A 276 -17.58 -16.38 -18.29
N GLU A 277 -18.01 -17.39 -19.00
CA GLU A 277 -18.16 -18.75 -18.47
C GLU A 277 -16.80 -19.37 -18.16
N ILE A 278 -16.67 -20.00 -16.98
CA ILE A 278 -15.47 -20.72 -16.59
C ILE A 278 -15.64 -22.21 -16.93
N GLY A 279 -14.96 -22.66 -17.98
CA GLY A 279 -14.88 -24.07 -18.33
C GLY A 279 -13.71 -24.79 -17.60
N GLU A 280 -13.63 -26.10 -17.76
CA GLU A 280 -12.65 -26.94 -17.05
C GLU A 280 -11.19 -26.54 -17.33
N SER A 281 -10.86 -26.12 -18.54
CA SER A 281 -9.47 -25.82 -18.94
C SER A 281 -9.28 -24.43 -19.57
N ARG A 282 -10.34 -23.67 -19.74
CA ARG A 282 -10.30 -22.32 -20.35
C ARG A 282 -11.51 -21.49 -19.99
N ILE A 283 -11.35 -20.18 -20.03
CA ILE A 283 -12.41 -19.20 -19.99
C ILE A 283 -13.06 -19.16 -21.38
N GLN A 284 -14.39 -19.26 -21.42
CA GLN A 284 -15.16 -19.44 -22.65
C GLN A 284 -15.88 -18.14 -23.04
N HIS A 285 -16.94 -18.28 -23.82
CA HIS A 285 -17.73 -17.17 -24.34
C HIS A 285 -18.14 -16.18 -23.25
N GLY A 286 -17.97 -14.87 -23.57
CA GLY A 286 -18.31 -13.79 -22.65
C GLY A 286 -19.39 -12.88 -23.23
N TRP A 287 -20.05 -12.14 -22.35
CA TRP A 287 -21.03 -11.10 -22.66
C TRP A 287 -20.79 -9.84 -21.87
N ARG A 288 -21.17 -8.70 -22.44
CA ARG A 288 -21.10 -7.40 -21.78
C ARG A 288 -22.19 -7.27 -20.76
N ILE A 289 -21.87 -6.90 -19.50
CA ILE A 289 -22.85 -6.64 -18.45
C ILE A 289 -23.07 -5.16 -18.19
N ALA A 290 -22.03 -4.33 -18.35
CA ALA A 290 -22.16 -2.88 -18.17
C ALA A 290 -21.06 -2.10 -18.88
N ASN A 291 -21.29 -0.80 -19.07
CA ASN A 291 -20.27 0.18 -19.44
C ASN A 291 -20.62 1.56 -18.86
N GLY A 292 -19.67 2.47 -18.82
CA GLY A 292 -19.88 3.82 -18.29
C GLY A 292 -18.68 4.74 -18.45
N GLU A 293 -18.83 5.94 -17.89
CA GLU A 293 -17.75 6.94 -17.80
C GLU A 293 -17.00 6.79 -16.47
N GLY A 294 -15.79 7.30 -16.41
CA GLY A 294 -14.90 7.20 -15.26
C GLY A 294 -13.98 5.98 -15.34
N GLU A 295 -13.59 5.46 -14.18
CA GLU A 295 -12.66 4.34 -14.05
C GLU A 295 -13.15 3.37 -12.98
N VAL A 296 -13.28 2.09 -13.32
CA VAL A 296 -13.48 1.04 -12.32
C VAL A 296 -12.19 0.87 -11.52
N ARG A 297 -12.29 0.94 -10.20
CA ARG A 297 -11.16 0.77 -9.28
C ARG A 297 -11.15 -0.59 -8.60
N GLN A 298 -12.32 -1.10 -8.25
CA GLN A 298 -12.48 -2.41 -7.62
C GLN A 298 -13.80 -3.05 -8.01
N LEU A 299 -13.84 -4.36 -7.97
CA LEU A 299 -15.08 -5.12 -8.05
C LEU A 299 -15.07 -6.31 -7.08
N ALA A 300 -16.24 -6.66 -6.56
CA ALA A 300 -16.46 -7.80 -5.70
C ALA A 300 -17.64 -8.62 -6.22
N ALA A 301 -17.38 -9.87 -6.56
CA ALA A 301 -18.38 -10.76 -7.14
C ALA A 301 -19.24 -11.43 -6.06
N GLY A 302 -20.53 -11.56 -6.34
CA GLY A 302 -21.51 -12.29 -5.53
C GLY A 302 -22.22 -13.35 -6.33
N SER A 303 -23.40 -13.78 -5.85
CA SER A 303 -24.34 -14.61 -6.59
C SER A 303 -25.28 -13.70 -7.39
N ASP A 304 -25.28 -13.86 -8.73
CA ASP A 304 -26.07 -13.10 -9.70
C ASP A 304 -25.81 -11.56 -9.70
N ARG A 305 -24.85 -11.08 -8.90
CA ARG A 305 -24.55 -9.67 -8.70
C ARG A 305 -23.05 -9.41 -8.62
N VAL A 306 -22.64 -8.18 -8.96
CA VAL A 306 -21.31 -7.65 -8.71
C VAL A 306 -21.41 -6.24 -8.12
N LEU A 307 -20.70 -6.01 -7.02
CA LEU A 307 -20.50 -4.68 -6.46
C LEU A 307 -19.29 -4.05 -7.16
N VAL A 308 -19.43 -2.82 -7.64
CA VAL A 308 -18.43 -2.14 -8.44
C VAL A 308 -18.16 -0.76 -7.85
N ARG A 309 -16.90 -0.46 -7.60
CA ARG A 309 -16.40 0.87 -7.27
C ARG A 309 -15.97 1.57 -8.55
N VAL A 310 -16.59 2.71 -8.84
CA VAL A 310 -16.27 3.57 -9.99
C VAL A 310 -15.81 4.92 -9.49
N ASN A 311 -14.63 5.32 -9.92
CA ASN A 311 -14.10 6.65 -9.66
C ASN A 311 -14.48 7.58 -10.83
N LEU A 312 -15.06 8.73 -10.50
CA LEU A 312 -15.39 9.80 -11.43
C LEU A 312 -14.51 11.01 -11.13
N SER A 313 -13.51 11.22 -11.97
CA SER A 313 -12.63 12.39 -11.88
C SER A 313 -13.13 13.51 -12.77
N SER A 314 -13.29 14.69 -12.21
CA SER A 314 -13.52 15.94 -12.92
C SER A 314 -12.36 16.91 -12.66
N PRO A 315 -12.23 18.02 -13.43
CA PRO A 315 -11.22 19.03 -13.13
C PRO A 315 -11.30 19.64 -11.72
N GLU A 316 -12.47 19.54 -11.10
CA GLU A 316 -12.79 20.22 -9.83
C GLU A 316 -12.95 19.26 -8.64
N SER A 317 -13.19 17.98 -8.90
CA SER A 317 -13.40 16.98 -7.83
C SER A 317 -13.21 15.56 -8.34
N GLU A 318 -12.85 14.69 -7.44
CA GLU A 318 -12.87 13.25 -7.58
C GLU A 318 -13.92 12.67 -6.64
N THR A 319 -14.74 11.74 -7.14
CA THR A 319 -15.78 11.11 -6.31
C THR A 319 -15.84 9.62 -6.61
N ASP A 320 -15.94 8.83 -5.54
CA ASP A 320 -16.16 7.40 -5.65
C ASP A 320 -17.65 7.05 -5.58
N HIS A 321 -18.05 6.17 -6.47
CA HIS A 321 -19.40 5.68 -6.58
C HIS A 321 -19.45 4.17 -6.44
N LEU A 322 -20.38 3.65 -5.64
CA LEU A 322 -20.70 2.23 -5.58
C LEU A 322 -21.95 1.91 -6.40
N HIS A 323 -21.83 0.89 -7.24
CA HIS A 323 -22.93 0.37 -8.06
C HIS A 323 -23.06 -1.14 -7.86
N LEU A 324 -24.28 -1.63 -7.76
CA LEU A 324 -24.58 -3.06 -7.77
C LEU A 324 -25.19 -3.42 -9.12
N LEU A 325 -24.52 -4.30 -9.86
CA LEU A 325 -24.91 -4.69 -11.21
C LEU A 325 -25.39 -6.14 -11.23
N SER A 326 -26.32 -6.46 -12.14
CA SER A 326 -26.74 -7.83 -12.42
C SER A 326 -25.78 -8.50 -13.38
N LEU A 327 -25.54 -9.81 -13.24
CA LEU A 327 -24.69 -10.61 -14.11
C LEU A 327 -25.46 -11.24 -15.29
N ASP A 328 -26.80 -11.21 -15.28
CA ASP A 328 -27.67 -11.92 -16.25
C ASP A 328 -27.89 -11.19 -17.58
N GLY A 329 -27.31 -9.99 -17.74
CA GLY A 329 -27.45 -9.25 -18.98
C GLY A 329 -26.90 -7.83 -18.90
N PHE A 330 -26.99 -7.09 -19.99
CA PHE A 330 -26.59 -5.69 -20.05
C PHE A 330 -27.47 -4.83 -19.14
N SER A 331 -26.86 -4.22 -18.16
CA SER A 331 -27.49 -3.25 -17.27
C SER A 331 -27.01 -1.84 -17.63
N ALA A 332 -27.93 -0.95 -17.96
CA ALA A 332 -27.61 0.48 -17.94
C ALA A 332 -27.26 0.84 -16.49
N LEU A 333 -26.16 1.59 -16.30
CA LEU A 333 -25.85 2.10 -14.97
C LEU A 333 -27.05 2.84 -14.40
N PRO A 334 -27.39 2.59 -13.13
CA PRO A 334 -28.38 3.39 -12.45
C PRO A 334 -27.98 4.87 -12.53
N THR A 335 -28.94 5.75 -12.77
CA THR A 335 -28.72 7.20 -12.81
C THR A 335 -28.23 7.76 -11.46
N ARG A 336 -28.36 6.97 -10.39
CA ARG A 336 -27.82 7.26 -9.06
C ARG A 336 -27.03 6.05 -8.56
N PRO A 337 -25.81 6.25 -8.01
CA PRO A 337 -25.09 5.19 -7.33
C PRO A 337 -25.83 4.76 -6.06
N LEU A 338 -25.52 3.58 -5.54
CA LEU A 338 -25.99 3.14 -4.23
C LEU A 338 -25.44 4.04 -3.13
N LEU A 339 -24.16 4.29 -3.18
CA LEU A 339 -23.40 5.17 -2.30
C LEU A 339 -22.49 6.06 -3.13
N LYS A 340 -22.16 7.22 -2.59
CA LYS A 340 -21.24 8.20 -3.16
C LYS A 340 -20.45 8.87 -2.06
N THR A 341 -19.15 9.04 -2.25
CA THR A 341 -18.28 9.79 -1.34
C THR A 341 -17.30 10.68 -2.10
N ASP A 342 -16.86 11.74 -1.45
CA ASP A 342 -15.71 12.55 -1.90
C ASP A 342 -14.38 11.93 -1.41
N GLY A 343 -14.42 10.89 -0.57
CA GLY A 343 -13.32 10.02 -0.20
C GLY A 343 -13.24 8.81 -1.13
N GLN A 344 -12.88 7.66 -0.56
CA GLN A 344 -12.75 6.40 -1.30
C GLN A 344 -13.52 5.28 -0.62
N PHE A 345 -13.96 4.30 -1.41
CA PHE A 345 -14.46 3.03 -0.89
C PHE A 345 -13.39 1.94 -1.04
N ASP A 346 -13.34 1.01 -0.09
CA ASP A 346 -12.60 -0.24 -0.21
C ASP A 346 -13.57 -1.42 -0.16
N LEU A 347 -13.43 -2.34 -1.10
CA LEU A 347 -14.23 -3.56 -1.22
C LEU A 347 -13.47 -4.82 -0.78
N GLY A 348 -12.27 -4.69 -0.25
CA GLY A 348 -11.35 -5.78 0.05
C GLY A 348 -11.88 -6.86 1.01
N LEU A 349 -12.94 -6.55 1.78
CA LEU A 349 -13.57 -7.48 2.72
C LEU A 349 -14.54 -8.49 2.06
N ASN A 350 -14.88 -8.31 0.77
CA ASN A 350 -15.84 -9.15 0.05
C ASN A 350 -15.13 -10.36 -0.56
N ASN A 351 -14.85 -11.35 0.25
CA ASN A 351 -14.12 -12.55 -0.16
C ASN A 351 -14.98 -13.83 -0.17
N CYS A 352 -16.30 -13.67 -0.25
CA CYS A 352 -17.26 -14.77 -0.30
C CYS A 352 -18.41 -14.46 -1.26
N ALA A 353 -18.40 -15.05 -2.45
CA ALA A 353 -19.45 -14.84 -3.46
C ALA A 353 -20.85 -15.31 -3.04
N THR A 354 -20.93 -16.21 -2.05
CA THR A 354 -22.20 -16.70 -1.49
C THR A 354 -22.52 -16.07 -0.14
N ALA A 355 -21.91 -14.91 0.17
CA ALA A 355 -22.18 -14.18 1.41
C ALA A 355 -23.61 -13.65 1.48
N VAL A 356 -24.05 -13.36 2.70
CA VAL A 356 -25.37 -12.76 2.98
C VAL A 356 -25.50 -11.31 2.48
N GLY A 357 -24.43 -10.72 1.96
CA GLY A 357 -24.40 -9.36 1.44
C GLY A 357 -22.99 -8.92 1.07
N PHE A 358 -22.82 -7.62 0.91
CA PHE A 358 -21.56 -6.98 0.62
C PHE A 358 -21.18 -6.00 1.72
N ALA A 359 -19.88 -5.80 1.92
CA ALA A 359 -19.32 -4.76 2.76
C ALA A 359 -18.51 -3.78 1.92
N ALA A 360 -18.50 -2.52 2.31
CA ALA A 360 -17.59 -1.51 1.79
C ALA A 360 -17.11 -0.65 2.96
N VAL A 361 -15.84 -0.29 2.96
CA VAL A 361 -15.30 0.68 3.92
C VAL A 361 -15.12 2.00 3.21
N GLU A 362 -15.79 3.04 3.71
CA GLU A 362 -15.57 4.41 3.26
C GLU A 362 -14.41 5.00 4.05
N MET A 363 -13.40 5.46 3.34
CA MET A 363 -12.24 6.15 3.88
C MET A 363 -12.24 7.58 3.39
N SER A 364 -12.11 8.52 4.32
CA SER A 364 -12.00 9.94 3.99
C SER A 364 -11.10 10.62 5.00
N THR A 365 -10.19 11.47 4.52
CA THR A 365 -9.31 12.23 5.40
C THR A 365 -10.14 13.12 6.33
N GLY A 366 -9.97 12.95 7.63
CA GLY A 366 -10.67 13.75 8.64
C GLY A 366 -11.91 13.10 9.26
N THR A 367 -12.27 11.90 8.82
CA THR A 367 -13.28 11.06 9.49
C THR A 367 -12.71 9.67 9.74
N PRO A 368 -13.11 8.99 10.82
CA PRO A 368 -12.82 7.57 10.96
C PRO A 368 -13.36 6.78 9.77
N PRO A 369 -12.72 5.65 9.38
CA PRO A 369 -13.28 4.74 8.38
C PRO A 369 -14.70 4.32 8.75
N MET A 370 -15.59 4.29 7.78
CA MET A 370 -17.00 3.93 7.99
C MET A 370 -17.36 2.68 7.22
N SER A 371 -17.82 1.65 7.92
CA SER A 371 -18.26 0.41 7.30
C SER A 371 -19.69 0.50 6.81
N TRP A 372 -19.92 0.14 5.55
CA TRP A 372 -21.21 0.07 4.90
C TRP A 372 -21.60 -1.38 4.65
N TYR A 373 -22.82 -1.74 4.98
CA TYR A 373 -23.37 -3.08 4.79
C TYR A 373 -24.52 -3.02 3.78
N LEU A 374 -24.48 -3.90 2.80
CA LEU A 374 -25.46 -3.97 1.72
C LEU A 374 -26.00 -5.40 1.67
N ASP A 375 -27.33 -5.53 1.61
CA ASP A 375 -27.92 -6.83 1.29
C ASP A 375 -27.68 -7.21 -0.20
N PRO A 376 -27.94 -8.45 -0.61
CA PRO A 376 -27.72 -8.86 -2.00
C PRO A 376 -28.59 -8.11 -3.02
N THR A 377 -29.60 -7.39 -2.59
CA THR A 377 -30.46 -6.56 -3.46
C THR A 377 -29.96 -5.13 -3.59
N GLY A 378 -28.91 -4.75 -2.82
CA GLY A 378 -28.34 -3.41 -2.79
C GLY A 378 -29.01 -2.46 -1.80
N HIS A 379 -29.85 -2.98 -0.92
CA HIS A 379 -30.38 -2.16 0.17
C HIS A 379 -29.30 -1.92 1.21
N VAL A 380 -29.04 -0.65 1.54
CA VAL A 380 -28.07 -0.24 2.55
C VAL A 380 -28.66 -0.53 3.93
N LEU A 381 -27.94 -1.32 4.72
CA LEU A 381 -28.39 -1.79 6.03
C LEU A 381 -28.03 -0.84 7.16
N ASN A 382 -26.94 -0.05 7.04
CA ASN A 382 -26.55 0.88 8.09
C ASN A 382 -27.45 2.13 8.08
N PRO A 383 -27.93 2.58 9.23
CA PRO A 383 -28.47 3.92 9.32
C PRO A 383 -27.33 4.93 9.15
N LEU A 384 -27.51 5.87 8.23
CA LEU A 384 -26.61 7.00 8.03
C LEU A 384 -26.49 7.81 9.33
N THR A 385 -25.39 7.69 10.03
CA THR A 385 -24.98 8.70 10.98
C THR A 385 -24.31 9.82 10.20
N GLU A 386 -25.01 10.95 10.06
CA GLU A 386 -24.46 12.16 9.42
C GLU A 386 -23.37 12.80 10.28
N HIS A 387 -22.22 12.18 10.37
CA HIS A 387 -21.03 12.82 10.90
C HIS A 387 -20.03 13.07 9.74
N ARG A 388 -20.43 13.92 8.80
CA ARG A 388 -19.48 14.50 7.87
C ARG A 388 -18.66 15.53 8.62
N ALA A 389 -17.38 15.24 8.84
CA ALA A 389 -16.42 16.28 9.20
C ALA A 389 -16.43 17.35 8.10
N GLU A 390 -16.22 18.63 8.49
CA GLU A 390 -16.13 19.76 7.54
C GLU A 390 -14.80 19.77 6.78
N THR A 391 -14.34 18.59 6.31
CA THR A 391 -13.14 18.46 5.50
C THR A 391 -13.46 18.80 4.05
N ARG A 392 -12.67 19.67 3.45
CA ARG A 392 -12.77 20.04 2.04
C ARG A 392 -11.72 19.29 1.24
N ALA A 393 -12.09 18.92 0.03
CA ALA A 393 -11.24 18.30 -0.96
C ALA A 393 -11.17 19.18 -2.21
N ALA A 394 -10.00 19.26 -2.82
CA ALA A 394 -9.83 19.82 -4.15
C ALA A 394 -8.70 19.09 -4.89
N ARG A 395 -8.81 19.07 -6.21
CA ARG A 395 -7.76 18.65 -7.14
C ARG A 395 -7.50 19.80 -8.10
N ASP A 396 -6.34 20.42 -7.98
CA ASP A 396 -5.92 21.50 -8.86
C ASP A 396 -4.89 21.01 -9.88
N ARG A 397 -4.58 21.83 -10.88
CA ARG A 397 -3.57 21.55 -11.91
C ARG A 397 -2.44 22.56 -11.87
N PHE A 398 -1.24 22.09 -12.11
CA PHE A 398 -0.09 22.94 -12.34
C PHE A 398 0.74 22.41 -13.53
N THR A 399 1.59 23.26 -14.08
CA THR A 399 2.42 22.90 -15.24
C THR A 399 3.89 22.97 -14.84
N SER A 400 4.63 21.92 -15.11
CA SER A 400 6.08 21.88 -14.96
C SER A 400 6.78 22.72 -16.04
N PRO A 401 8.05 23.13 -15.84
CA PRO A 401 8.76 24.01 -16.79
C PRO A 401 8.90 23.44 -18.20
N ASP A 402 8.85 22.13 -18.36
CA ASP A 402 8.89 21.44 -19.64
C ASP A 402 7.52 21.33 -20.35
N GLY A 403 6.47 21.91 -19.74
CA GLY A 403 5.10 21.91 -20.26
C GLY A 403 4.26 20.70 -19.84
N TYR A 404 4.78 19.80 -19.00
CA TYR A 404 4.02 18.67 -18.51
C TYR A 404 2.97 19.12 -17.49
N GLU A 405 1.70 18.70 -17.67
CA GLU A 405 0.61 18.99 -16.73
C GLU A 405 0.56 17.93 -15.62
N CYS A 406 0.62 18.39 -14.38
CA CYS A 406 0.45 17.58 -13.17
C CYS A 406 -0.81 18.00 -12.43
N THR A 407 -1.33 17.10 -11.58
CA THR A 407 -2.40 17.40 -10.63
C THR A 407 -1.87 17.35 -9.20
N ILE A 408 -2.56 18.06 -8.31
CA ILE A 408 -2.28 18.09 -6.87
C ILE A 408 -3.58 17.92 -6.09
N ASP A 409 -3.61 16.94 -5.22
CA ASP A 409 -4.71 16.67 -4.31
C ASP A 409 -4.50 17.38 -2.99
N MET A 410 -5.57 17.91 -2.45
CA MET A 410 -5.54 18.73 -1.24
C MET A 410 -6.74 18.43 -0.35
N ARG A 411 -6.49 18.40 0.98
CA ARG A 411 -7.52 18.26 2.01
C ARG A 411 -7.28 19.32 3.07
N TRP A 412 -8.35 19.99 3.55
CA TRP A 412 -8.27 20.99 4.62
C TRP A 412 -9.62 21.18 5.33
N LYS A 413 -9.60 21.81 6.50
CA LYS A 413 -10.82 22.24 7.22
C LYS A 413 -11.06 23.73 7.06
N GLY A 414 -12.34 24.13 7.03
CA GLY A 414 -12.74 25.54 7.02
C GLY A 414 -13.31 26.05 5.70
N GLY A 415 -12.96 27.29 5.31
CA GLY A 415 -13.51 28.00 4.15
C GLY A 415 -13.23 27.37 2.78
N PRO A 416 -13.79 27.93 1.69
CA PRO A 416 -13.62 27.39 0.34
C PRO A 416 -12.18 27.48 -0.19
N GLN A 417 -11.36 28.34 0.40
CA GLN A 417 -9.92 28.44 0.15
C GLN A 417 -9.18 28.33 1.49
N PHE A 418 -8.00 27.74 1.46
CA PHE A 418 -7.13 27.61 2.62
C PHE A 418 -5.89 28.48 2.45
N ARG A 419 -5.51 29.16 3.53
CA ARG A 419 -4.24 29.85 3.64
C ARG A 419 -3.67 29.60 5.04
N GLY A 420 -2.61 28.82 5.13
CA GLY A 420 -2.04 28.38 6.42
C GLY A 420 -0.88 27.42 6.23
N PRO A 421 -0.48 26.72 7.30
CA PRO A 421 0.57 25.71 7.22
C PRO A 421 0.10 24.50 6.38
N VAL A 422 0.98 23.98 5.54
CA VAL A 422 0.70 22.88 4.61
C VAL A 422 1.70 21.74 4.83
N VAL A 423 1.19 20.54 4.94
CA VAL A 423 1.97 19.30 4.82
C VAL A 423 1.92 18.82 3.36
N PHE A 424 3.07 18.78 2.73
CA PHE A 424 3.24 18.28 1.37
C PHE A 424 3.89 16.89 1.40
N MET A 425 3.08 15.87 1.20
CA MET A 425 3.52 14.48 1.14
C MET A 425 3.99 14.13 -0.27
N VAL A 426 5.16 13.53 -0.40
CA VAL A 426 5.77 13.24 -1.70
C VAL A 426 6.18 11.77 -1.81
N TYR A 427 5.99 11.18 -3.03
CA TYR A 427 6.43 9.81 -3.30
C TYR A 427 6.98 9.63 -4.73
N GLY A 428 6.16 9.63 -5.78
CA GLY A 428 6.52 9.70 -7.20
C GLY A 428 7.46 8.61 -7.71
N ALA A 429 7.25 7.35 -7.33
CA ALA A 429 8.06 6.22 -7.74
C ALA A 429 7.22 4.93 -7.83
N TYR A 430 7.75 3.91 -8.54
CA TYR A 430 7.17 2.57 -8.69
C TYR A 430 5.73 2.55 -9.26
N GLY A 431 5.31 3.60 -9.95
CA GLY A 431 3.93 3.74 -10.42
C GLY A 431 2.91 3.87 -9.28
N LEU A 432 3.34 4.36 -8.10
CA LEU A 432 2.46 4.58 -6.96
C LEU A 432 2.14 6.06 -6.81
N ASP A 433 0.87 6.34 -6.56
CA ASP A 433 0.40 7.61 -6.04
C ASP A 433 0.11 7.48 -4.53
N LEU A 434 0.26 8.58 -3.81
CA LEU A 434 -0.27 8.70 -2.47
C LEU A 434 -1.74 9.12 -2.57
N GLU A 435 -2.59 8.37 -1.92
CA GLU A 435 -4.02 8.63 -1.85
C GLU A 435 -4.34 9.16 -0.44
N LEU A 436 -4.67 10.45 -0.34
CA LEU A 436 -4.86 11.11 0.96
C LEU A 436 -6.02 10.50 1.76
N ASP A 437 -7.03 9.95 1.09
CA ASP A 437 -8.23 9.44 1.76
C ASP A 437 -8.05 8.02 2.32
N THR A 438 -6.95 7.34 2.01
CA THR A 438 -6.65 5.99 2.54
C THR A 438 -5.90 5.99 3.87
N ASP A 439 -5.42 7.15 4.31
CA ASP A 439 -4.67 7.29 5.56
C ASP A 439 -5.48 8.07 6.61
N PRO A 440 -6.11 7.37 7.56
CA PRO A 440 -6.91 8.01 8.60
C PRO A 440 -6.07 8.87 9.55
N GLU A 441 -4.75 8.67 9.62
CA GLU A 441 -3.87 9.45 10.50
C GLU A 441 -3.70 10.88 10.01
N LEU A 442 -3.93 11.16 8.72
CA LEU A 442 -3.87 12.52 8.18
C LEU A 442 -4.89 13.47 8.81
N ARG A 443 -5.96 12.95 9.42
CA ARG A 443 -6.93 13.73 10.19
C ARG A 443 -6.28 14.54 11.31
N TYR A 444 -5.24 14.01 11.95
CA TYR A 444 -4.55 14.73 13.04
C TYR A 444 -3.90 16.03 12.56
N TRP A 445 -3.38 16.05 11.32
CA TRP A 445 -2.88 17.26 10.69
C TRP A 445 -4.00 18.28 10.44
N LEU A 446 -5.15 17.80 9.92
CA LEU A 446 -6.32 18.63 9.69
C LEU A 446 -6.89 19.21 10.99
N ASP A 447 -6.91 18.43 12.08
CA ASP A 447 -7.37 18.85 13.40
C ASP A 447 -6.45 19.90 14.03
N ARG A 448 -5.15 19.84 13.71
CA ARG A 448 -4.16 20.82 14.12
C ARG A 448 -4.19 22.10 13.25
N GLY A 449 -5.01 22.14 12.19
CA GLY A 449 -5.19 23.31 11.32
C GLY A 449 -4.27 23.35 10.12
N TYR A 450 -3.64 22.25 9.75
CA TYR A 450 -2.88 22.10 8.51
C TYR A 450 -3.80 21.77 7.33
N ALA A 451 -3.37 22.14 6.12
CA ALA A 451 -3.81 21.43 4.92
C ALA A 451 -2.83 20.29 4.61
N VAL A 452 -3.35 19.16 4.11
CA VAL A 452 -2.56 18.02 3.63
C VAL A 452 -2.65 17.96 2.12
N THR A 453 -1.51 17.80 1.45
CA THR A 453 -1.43 17.82 -0.01
C THR A 453 -0.49 16.74 -0.55
N THR A 454 -0.79 16.25 -1.74
CA THR A 454 0.12 15.38 -2.52
C THR A 454 0.02 15.70 -4.00
N ALA A 455 1.15 15.66 -4.72
CA ALA A 455 1.18 15.89 -6.16
C ALA A 455 1.39 14.58 -6.92
N HIS A 456 0.62 14.42 -8.01
CA HIS A 456 0.71 13.28 -8.91
C HIS A 456 1.79 13.57 -9.97
N VAL A 457 3.04 13.36 -9.58
CA VAL A 457 4.22 13.63 -10.39
C VAL A 457 4.57 12.44 -11.29
N ARG A 458 5.38 12.69 -12.34
CA ARG A 458 5.96 11.61 -13.14
C ARG A 458 6.77 10.66 -12.25
N GLY A 459 6.71 9.36 -12.55
CA GLY A 459 7.24 8.27 -11.71
C GLY A 459 6.18 7.57 -10.86
N GLY A 460 5.03 8.23 -10.59
CA GLY A 460 3.84 7.64 -9.98
C GLY A 460 2.77 7.25 -11.01
N GLY A 461 1.67 6.65 -10.53
CA GLY A 461 0.43 6.43 -11.25
C GLY A 461 0.44 5.42 -12.39
N ASP A 462 -0.23 5.76 -13.47
CA ASP A 462 -0.37 4.91 -14.64
C ASP A 462 0.98 4.61 -15.34
N PRO A 463 1.05 3.56 -16.18
CA PRO A 463 2.31 3.13 -16.80
C PRO A 463 3.02 4.20 -17.63
N GLU A 464 2.28 5.11 -18.29
CA GLU A 464 2.87 6.17 -19.13
C GLU A 464 3.52 7.23 -18.23
N ARG A 465 2.83 7.69 -17.19
CA ARG A 465 3.34 8.64 -16.21
C ARG A 465 4.50 8.04 -15.41
N HIS A 466 4.41 6.78 -15.02
CA HIS A 466 5.47 6.06 -14.33
C HIS A 466 6.76 6.03 -15.17
N GLN A 467 6.68 5.58 -16.43
CA GLN A 467 7.84 5.50 -17.32
C GLN A 467 8.48 6.87 -17.59
N ALA A 468 7.68 7.95 -17.61
CA ALA A 468 8.16 9.30 -17.81
C ALA A 468 8.97 9.86 -16.62
N GLY A 469 8.97 9.19 -15.46
CA GLY A 469 9.73 9.56 -14.25
C GLY A 469 10.63 8.45 -13.69
N ALA A 470 10.84 7.34 -14.42
CA ALA A 470 11.68 6.23 -13.98
C ALA A 470 13.07 6.25 -14.62
N ARG A 471 14.05 5.59 -13.99
CA ARG A 471 15.43 5.40 -14.48
C ARG A 471 16.11 6.73 -14.86
N HIS A 472 16.65 6.81 -16.06
CA HIS A 472 17.32 8.01 -16.58
C HIS A 472 16.39 9.25 -16.74
N LEU A 473 15.07 9.06 -16.63
CA LEU A 473 14.07 10.13 -16.61
C LEU A 473 13.68 10.57 -15.19
N ARG A 474 14.31 10.03 -14.14
CA ARG A 474 14.04 10.34 -12.72
C ARG A 474 14.06 11.84 -12.40
N GLU A 475 14.82 12.63 -13.12
CA GLU A 475 14.86 14.09 -12.96
C GLU A 475 13.48 14.74 -13.18
N ASN A 476 12.63 14.15 -14.02
CA ASN A 476 11.29 14.66 -14.28
C ASN A 476 10.41 14.62 -13.01
N SER A 477 10.52 13.55 -12.20
CA SER A 477 9.82 13.48 -10.93
C SER A 477 10.21 14.62 -9.99
N LEU A 478 11.49 14.97 -9.95
CA LEU A 478 12.01 16.06 -9.14
C LEU A 478 11.54 17.42 -9.65
N ILE A 479 11.60 17.65 -10.96
CA ILE A 479 11.13 18.89 -11.61
C ILE A 479 9.65 19.13 -11.28
N ASP A 480 8.82 18.09 -11.39
CA ASP A 480 7.40 18.17 -11.08
C ASP A 480 7.18 18.47 -9.59
N THR A 481 7.93 17.82 -8.70
CA THR A 481 7.82 18.02 -7.24
C THR A 481 8.22 19.44 -6.82
N VAL A 482 9.30 19.99 -7.40
CA VAL A 482 9.70 21.39 -7.18
C VAL A 482 8.62 22.34 -7.69
N SER A 483 8.04 22.06 -8.86
CA SER A 483 6.95 22.86 -9.43
C SER A 483 5.70 22.86 -8.55
N ALA A 484 5.37 21.70 -7.95
CA ALA A 484 4.27 21.58 -6.99
C ALA A 484 4.51 22.41 -5.74
N ALA A 485 5.71 22.36 -5.15
CA ALA A 485 6.08 23.19 -3.99
C ALA A 485 5.97 24.68 -4.30
N GLN A 486 6.50 25.12 -5.44
CA GLN A 486 6.37 26.49 -5.91
C GLN A 486 4.91 26.90 -6.13
N TRP A 487 4.10 26.00 -6.68
CA TRP A 487 2.69 26.26 -6.92
C TRP A 487 1.92 26.42 -5.60
N LEU A 488 2.15 25.59 -4.59
CA LEU A 488 1.55 25.68 -3.27
C LEU A 488 1.84 27.03 -2.58
N CYS A 489 3.04 27.57 -2.76
CA CYS A 489 3.44 28.88 -2.23
C CYS A 489 2.94 30.08 -3.07
N SER A 490 2.47 29.85 -4.30
CA SER A 490 2.15 30.93 -5.26
C SER A 490 0.83 31.66 -5.00
N GLY A 491 -0.07 31.08 -4.24
CA GLY A 491 -1.43 31.60 -4.01
C GLY A 491 -2.39 31.45 -5.18
N ARG A 492 -2.11 30.56 -6.12
CA ARG A 492 -2.93 30.35 -7.33
C ARG A 492 -4.01 29.29 -7.16
N GLY A 493 -3.87 28.41 -6.18
CA GLY A 493 -4.73 27.27 -5.97
C GLY A 493 -5.74 27.42 -4.86
N SER A 494 -6.48 26.35 -4.62
CA SER A 494 -7.44 26.20 -3.53
C SER A 494 -6.76 26.27 -2.15
N VAL A 495 -5.49 25.83 -2.10
CA VAL A 495 -4.62 25.87 -0.91
C VAL A 495 -3.41 26.76 -1.20
N THR A 496 -3.09 27.63 -0.25
CA THR A 496 -1.87 28.47 -0.27
C THR A 496 -1.07 28.23 1.00
N ALA A 497 0.16 27.76 0.85
CA ALA A 497 1.06 27.56 1.97
C ALA A 497 1.60 28.90 2.50
N THR A 498 1.45 29.13 3.81
CA THR A 498 2.21 30.16 4.53
C THR A 498 3.48 29.56 5.12
N HIS A 499 3.45 28.29 5.43
CA HIS A 499 4.58 27.43 5.79
C HIS A 499 4.41 26.11 5.08
N LEU A 500 5.49 25.57 4.53
CA LEU A 500 5.49 24.31 3.78
C LEU A 500 6.36 23.27 4.48
N CYS A 501 5.73 22.25 5.06
CA CYS A 501 6.41 21.09 5.60
C CYS A 501 6.40 19.97 4.55
N VAL A 502 7.57 19.44 4.18
CA VAL A 502 7.66 18.29 3.28
C VAL A 502 7.85 16.99 4.05
N ILE A 503 7.07 15.96 3.72
CA ILE A 503 7.20 14.62 4.28
C ILE A 503 7.44 13.61 3.15
N GLY A 504 8.50 12.81 3.27
CA GLY A 504 8.80 11.74 2.33
C GLY A 504 9.29 10.48 3.01
N ALA A 505 8.64 9.36 2.69
CA ALA A 505 9.01 8.04 3.19
C ALA A 505 9.58 7.16 2.08
N SER A 506 10.54 6.28 2.40
CA SER A 506 11.09 5.33 1.42
C SER A 506 11.59 6.04 0.16
N ALA A 507 11.10 5.67 -1.02
CA ALA A 507 11.38 6.36 -2.29
C ALA A 507 10.99 7.85 -2.26
N GLY A 508 9.93 8.22 -1.55
CA GLY A 508 9.55 9.62 -1.35
C GLY A 508 10.58 10.43 -0.57
N GLY A 509 11.40 9.78 0.22
CA GLY A 509 12.54 10.39 0.90
C GLY A 509 13.56 11.00 -0.06
N PHE A 510 13.71 10.45 -1.27
CA PHE A 510 14.52 11.05 -2.33
C PHE A 510 13.97 12.41 -2.76
N LEU A 511 12.67 12.53 -2.99
CA LEU A 511 12.05 13.79 -3.42
C LEU A 511 12.03 14.83 -2.28
N ALA A 512 11.69 14.42 -1.06
CA ALA A 512 11.68 15.31 0.09
C ALA A 512 13.09 15.85 0.41
N ALA A 513 14.10 14.98 0.42
CA ALA A 513 15.49 15.39 0.60
C ALA A 513 16.00 16.28 -0.55
N SER A 514 15.55 16.02 -1.79
CA SER A 514 15.88 16.86 -2.94
C SER A 514 15.28 18.26 -2.82
N LEU A 515 14.03 18.41 -2.36
CA LEU A 515 13.43 19.71 -2.08
C LEU A 515 14.24 20.49 -1.05
N LEU A 516 14.62 19.86 0.06
CA LEU A 516 15.46 20.46 1.08
C LEU A 516 16.83 20.94 0.54
N ALA A 517 17.42 20.17 -0.39
CA ALA A 517 18.74 20.52 -0.93
C ALA A 517 18.68 21.54 -2.08
N GLU A 518 17.62 21.56 -2.91
CA GLU A 518 17.56 22.36 -4.15
C GLU A 518 16.73 23.64 -4.03
N VAL A 519 15.71 23.63 -3.16
CA VAL A 519 14.82 24.78 -2.95
C VAL A 519 14.59 25.06 -1.46
N PRO A 520 15.70 25.17 -0.66
CA PRO A 520 15.59 25.31 0.79
C PRO A 520 14.72 26.50 1.24
N ASP A 521 14.67 27.56 0.45
CA ASP A 521 13.89 28.77 0.78
C ASP A 521 12.36 28.56 0.68
N LEU A 522 11.91 27.46 0.11
CA LEU A 522 10.48 27.12 0.00
C LEU A 522 10.01 26.20 1.12
N ILE A 523 10.92 25.55 1.83
CA ILE A 523 10.61 24.50 2.80
C ILE A 523 10.90 25.04 4.19
N ASP A 524 9.89 25.01 5.07
CA ASP A 524 10.01 25.46 6.45
C ASP A 524 10.30 24.30 7.43
N ALA A 525 9.91 23.07 7.10
CA ALA A 525 10.26 21.86 7.86
C ALA A 525 10.36 20.64 6.96
N GLY A 526 11.23 19.70 7.29
CA GLY A 526 11.39 18.44 6.55
C GLY A 526 11.26 17.20 7.45
N VAL A 527 10.57 16.16 6.97
CA VAL A 527 10.49 14.85 7.63
C VAL A 527 10.88 13.77 6.62
N ILE A 528 11.92 13.04 6.93
CA ILE A 528 12.44 11.96 6.10
C ILE A 528 12.30 10.63 6.86
N VAL A 529 11.48 9.72 6.36
CA VAL A 529 11.17 8.44 7.01
C VAL A 529 11.77 7.29 6.21
N ASN A 530 12.76 6.60 6.79
CA ASN A 530 13.46 5.48 6.11
C ASN A 530 13.80 5.83 4.65
N GLY A 531 14.35 7.06 4.44
CA GLY A 531 14.41 7.70 3.14
C GLY A 531 15.47 7.13 2.21
N TYR A 532 15.12 6.96 0.94
CA TYR A 532 16.02 6.55 -0.15
C TYR A 532 16.85 7.74 -0.66
N VAL A 533 17.61 8.37 0.25
CA VAL A 533 18.27 9.68 0.03
C VAL A 533 19.53 9.63 -0.82
N ASP A 534 20.09 8.47 -1.07
CA ASP A 534 21.14 8.23 -2.06
C ASP A 534 20.85 6.96 -2.87
N PRO A 535 20.06 7.07 -3.95
CA PRO A 535 19.72 5.93 -4.79
C PRO A 535 20.94 5.21 -5.38
N LEU A 536 22.01 5.94 -5.67
CA LEU A 536 23.24 5.34 -6.19
C LEU A 536 23.89 4.40 -5.17
N GLN A 537 24.08 4.85 -3.93
CA GLN A 537 24.62 4.01 -2.87
C GLN A 537 23.72 2.81 -2.56
N ALA A 538 22.41 3.05 -2.51
CA ALA A 538 21.45 1.98 -2.28
C ALA A 538 21.58 0.86 -3.32
N LEU A 539 21.62 1.20 -4.62
CA LEU A 539 21.73 0.24 -5.72
C LEU A 539 23.09 -0.47 -5.76
N LEU A 540 24.18 0.21 -5.42
CA LEU A 540 25.49 -0.42 -5.34
C LEU A 540 25.64 -1.39 -4.17
N ARG A 541 24.76 -1.30 -3.14
CA ARG A 541 24.73 -2.16 -1.96
C ARG A 541 23.60 -3.20 -1.97
N LEU A 542 22.88 -3.32 -3.09
CA LEU A 542 21.70 -4.17 -3.20
C LEU A 542 21.92 -5.56 -2.57
N SER A 543 21.04 -5.89 -1.63
CA SER A 543 20.79 -7.28 -1.24
C SER A 543 19.82 -7.92 -2.24
N SER A 544 19.84 -9.22 -2.40
CA SER A 544 19.05 -10.00 -3.36
C SER A 544 17.51 -9.85 -3.24
N LEU A 545 17.00 -9.20 -2.18
CA LEU A 545 15.57 -9.15 -1.86
C LEU A 545 14.76 -8.09 -2.65
N THR A 546 15.39 -6.96 -3.02
CA THR A 546 14.71 -5.87 -3.76
C THR A 546 15.25 -5.71 -5.17
N GLY A 547 16.36 -6.36 -5.47
CA GLY A 547 17.28 -6.10 -6.57
C GLY A 547 16.66 -5.74 -7.93
N GLN A 548 15.80 -6.59 -8.50
CA GLN A 548 15.32 -6.34 -9.87
C GLN A 548 14.28 -5.21 -9.93
N ALA A 549 13.41 -5.11 -8.95
CA ALA A 549 12.39 -4.05 -8.92
C ALA A 549 13.02 -2.66 -8.77
N ASP A 550 14.09 -2.56 -7.98
CA ASP A 550 14.81 -1.30 -7.80
C ASP A 550 15.64 -0.95 -9.04
N LEU A 551 16.24 -1.94 -9.72
CA LEU A 551 16.92 -1.71 -10.99
C LEU A 551 15.96 -1.28 -12.10
N ASP A 552 14.75 -1.85 -12.13
CA ASP A 552 13.71 -1.44 -13.08
C ASP A 552 13.23 -0.01 -12.83
N GLU A 553 13.16 0.40 -11.57
CA GLU A 553 12.70 1.74 -11.17
C GLU A 553 13.77 2.81 -11.28
N TRP A 554 14.98 2.54 -10.73
CA TRP A 554 16.03 3.55 -10.61
C TRP A 554 17.10 3.44 -11.71
N GLY A 555 17.20 2.28 -12.37
CA GLY A 555 18.25 1.97 -13.35
C GLY A 555 19.36 1.11 -12.79
N ASP A 556 20.27 0.67 -13.66
CA ASP A 556 21.39 -0.22 -13.32
C ASP A 556 22.72 0.55 -13.37
N PRO A 557 23.17 1.16 -12.26
CA PRO A 557 24.40 1.96 -12.24
C PRO A 557 25.66 1.12 -12.44
N VAL A 558 25.59 -0.19 -12.31
CA VAL A 558 26.74 -1.08 -12.50
C VAL A 558 26.94 -1.37 -13.98
N ASN A 559 25.86 -1.61 -14.72
CA ASN A 559 25.91 -2.03 -16.12
C ASN A 559 25.57 -0.90 -17.13
N ASP A 560 24.94 0.19 -16.69
CA ASP A 560 24.63 1.36 -17.53
C ASP A 560 25.26 2.65 -16.97
N SER A 561 26.22 3.20 -17.69
CA SER A 561 26.91 4.44 -17.30
C SER A 561 26.01 5.68 -17.31
N ARG A 562 24.89 5.68 -18.05
CA ARG A 562 23.91 6.78 -18.03
C ARG A 562 23.11 6.74 -16.73
N ASP A 563 22.66 5.55 -16.31
CA ASP A 563 21.98 5.37 -15.04
C ASP A 563 22.90 5.79 -13.88
N PHE A 564 24.18 5.37 -13.91
CA PHE A 564 25.16 5.84 -12.93
C PHE A 564 25.29 7.38 -12.91
N ALA A 565 25.46 8.00 -14.06
CA ALA A 565 25.65 9.45 -14.16
C ALA A 565 24.41 10.22 -13.65
N VAL A 566 23.21 9.76 -13.97
CA VAL A 566 21.96 10.37 -13.54
C VAL A 566 21.81 10.24 -12.02
N LEU A 567 21.96 9.04 -11.47
CA LEU A 567 21.81 8.81 -10.03
C LEU A 567 22.85 9.56 -9.22
N HIS A 568 24.11 9.59 -9.68
CA HIS A 568 25.18 10.36 -9.05
C HIS A 568 24.86 11.86 -9.02
N ARG A 569 24.34 12.42 -10.12
CA ARG A 569 23.98 13.83 -10.23
C ARG A 569 22.75 14.19 -9.41
N LEU A 570 21.77 13.29 -9.31
CA LEU A 570 20.50 13.55 -8.65
C LEU A 570 20.52 13.24 -7.15
N SER A 571 21.54 12.56 -6.62
CA SER A 571 21.60 12.20 -5.19
C SER A 571 21.49 13.44 -4.29
N PRO A 572 20.44 13.56 -3.46
CA PRO A 572 20.27 14.68 -2.53
C PRO A 572 21.43 14.80 -1.55
N LEU A 573 21.94 13.67 -1.07
CA LEU A 573 23.07 13.63 -0.15
C LEU A 573 24.31 14.38 -0.69
N ARG A 574 24.53 14.31 -2.01
CA ARG A 574 25.63 14.99 -2.70
C ARG A 574 25.35 16.45 -3.01
N LYS A 575 24.07 16.79 -3.22
CA LYS A 575 23.66 18.15 -3.55
C LYS A 575 23.56 19.06 -2.32
N LEU A 576 23.40 18.50 -1.14
CA LEU A 576 23.27 19.26 0.10
C LEU A 576 24.61 19.95 0.46
N THR A 577 24.70 21.25 0.19
CA THR A 577 25.91 22.06 0.38
C THR A 577 25.75 23.23 1.34
N SER A 578 24.52 23.54 1.76
CA SER A 578 24.19 24.62 2.70
C SER A 578 23.13 24.18 3.70
N SER A 579 22.98 24.92 4.78
CA SER A 579 21.92 24.66 5.76
C SER A 579 20.52 24.74 5.13
N THR A 580 19.63 23.89 5.65
CA THR A 580 18.24 23.78 5.24
C THR A 580 17.31 24.06 6.42
N ALA A 581 16.01 24.04 6.18
CA ALA A 581 14.99 24.01 7.22
C ALA A 581 15.24 22.91 8.27
N PRO A 582 14.72 23.05 9.50
CA PRO A 582 14.74 22.00 10.49
C PRO A 582 14.25 20.66 9.91
N THR A 583 14.98 19.59 10.15
CA THR A 583 14.69 18.29 9.53
C THR A 583 14.66 17.18 10.58
N LEU A 584 13.54 16.43 10.63
CA LEU A 584 13.43 15.19 11.38
C LEU A 584 13.78 14.01 10.47
N VAL A 585 14.75 13.21 10.90
CA VAL A 585 15.15 11.98 10.22
C VAL A 585 14.72 10.79 11.06
N ILE A 586 13.84 9.97 10.53
CA ILE A 586 13.32 8.76 11.18
C ILE A 586 14.01 7.57 10.53
N VAL A 587 14.65 6.73 11.35
CA VAL A 587 15.41 5.57 10.87
C VAL A 587 15.04 4.33 11.67
N ALA A 588 14.60 3.29 10.95
CA ALA A 588 14.36 1.96 11.48
C ALA A 588 15.62 1.11 11.36
N GLY A 589 16.16 0.65 12.50
CA GLY A 589 17.45 -0.04 12.58
C GLY A 589 17.49 -1.41 11.90
N ARG A 590 16.33 -2.02 11.65
CA ARG A 590 16.18 -3.33 10.98
C ARG A 590 15.49 -3.22 9.61
N ASP A 591 15.52 -2.06 9.01
CA ASP A 591 15.04 -1.89 7.65
C ASP A 591 15.96 -2.67 6.68
N VAL A 592 15.36 -3.59 5.93
CA VAL A 592 16.06 -4.42 4.93
C VAL A 592 15.75 -3.99 3.50
N ARG A 593 14.82 -3.04 3.29
CA ARG A 593 14.49 -2.47 1.98
C ARG A 593 15.31 -1.22 1.70
N VAL A 594 15.41 -0.35 2.70
CA VAL A 594 16.25 0.85 2.64
C VAL A 594 17.30 0.75 3.74
N ASP A 595 18.56 0.70 3.33
CA ASP A 595 19.68 0.59 4.28
C ASP A 595 19.62 1.75 5.29
N PRO A 596 19.51 1.47 6.61
CA PRO A 596 19.47 2.50 7.66
C PRO A 596 20.62 3.50 7.58
N ARG A 597 21.76 3.09 7.04
CA ARG A 597 22.93 3.95 6.84
C ARG A 597 22.65 5.14 5.95
N LEU A 598 21.70 5.06 5.01
CA LEU A 598 21.32 6.18 4.16
C LEU A 598 20.69 7.31 4.97
N GLY A 599 19.73 6.99 5.84
CA GLY A 599 19.11 7.97 6.74
C GLY A 599 20.11 8.58 7.71
N LEU A 600 21.01 7.77 8.26
CA LEU A 600 22.08 8.26 9.14
C LEU A 600 23.09 9.15 8.40
N ALA A 601 23.47 8.81 7.17
CA ALA A 601 24.33 9.64 6.34
C ALA A 601 23.67 10.99 6.02
N TRP A 602 22.36 10.99 5.73
CA TRP A 602 21.59 12.21 5.52
C TRP A 602 21.57 13.11 6.77
N LEU A 603 21.32 12.53 7.94
CA LEU A 603 21.38 13.23 9.23
C LEU A 603 22.74 13.89 9.45
N MET A 604 23.83 13.13 9.23
CA MET A 604 25.19 13.63 9.42
C MET A 604 25.47 14.79 8.46
N ARG A 605 25.07 14.65 7.21
CA ARG A 605 25.26 15.70 6.19
C ARG A 605 24.48 16.97 6.53
N LEU A 606 23.24 16.85 7.00
CA LEU A 606 22.48 17.99 7.51
C LEU A 606 23.21 18.74 8.63
N ARG A 607 23.71 17.99 9.61
CA ARG A 607 24.48 18.57 10.75
C ARG A 607 25.80 19.19 10.31
N GLU A 608 26.50 18.58 9.35
CA GLU A 608 27.76 19.09 8.79
C GLU A 608 27.56 20.47 8.11
N VAL A 609 26.47 20.65 7.38
CA VAL A 609 26.15 21.95 6.73
C VAL A 609 25.48 22.94 7.67
N GLY A 610 25.28 22.59 8.96
CA GLY A 610 24.75 23.49 9.99
C GLY A 610 23.22 23.53 10.07
N SER A 611 22.51 22.57 9.48
CA SER A 611 21.07 22.44 9.63
C SER A 611 20.69 21.95 11.04
N ASP A 612 19.53 22.40 11.55
CA ASP A 612 18.90 21.82 12.75
C ASP A 612 18.29 20.45 12.36
N ALA A 613 18.93 19.36 12.77
CA ALA A 613 18.55 18.02 12.38
C ALA A 613 18.38 17.11 13.60
N THR A 614 17.17 16.58 13.77
CA THR A 614 16.74 15.67 14.84
C THR A 614 16.69 14.24 14.30
N LEU A 615 17.15 13.27 15.11
CA LEU A 615 17.04 11.85 14.80
C LEU A 615 16.00 11.17 15.68
N TRP A 616 15.04 10.47 15.05
CA TRP A 616 14.28 9.41 15.69
C TRP A 616 14.81 8.06 15.22
N PHE A 617 15.39 7.29 16.13
CA PHE A 617 15.97 5.99 15.80
C PHE A 617 15.23 4.88 16.55
N ASP A 618 14.58 4.00 15.80
CA ASP A 618 13.99 2.77 16.34
C ASP A 618 14.92 1.57 16.02
N PRO A 619 15.71 1.06 17.00
CA PRO A 619 16.65 -0.02 16.75
C PRO A 619 16.01 -1.34 16.35
N ASP A 620 14.73 -1.52 16.66
CA ASP A 620 13.94 -2.71 16.38
C ASP A 620 12.93 -2.51 15.25
N GLY A 621 12.75 -1.28 14.78
CA GLY A 621 11.87 -0.91 13.68
C GLY A 621 12.27 -1.57 12.36
N THR A 622 11.29 -1.78 11.51
CA THR A 622 11.45 -2.29 10.13
C THR A 622 10.90 -1.26 9.13
N HIS A 623 11.03 -1.52 7.83
CA HIS A 623 10.60 -0.56 6.80
C HIS A 623 9.16 -0.09 6.95
N ASP A 624 8.23 -0.99 7.23
CA ASP A 624 6.80 -0.71 7.35
C ASP A 624 6.36 -0.41 8.80
N ARG A 625 7.29 -0.51 9.76
CA ARG A 625 7.05 -0.28 11.19
C ARG A 625 8.16 0.62 11.74
N TRP A 626 8.05 1.88 11.47
CA TRP A 626 8.91 2.89 12.02
C TRP A 626 8.27 3.45 13.30
N GLY A 627 8.76 2.99 14.42
CA GLY A 627 8.37 3.46 15.74
C GLY A 627 6.97 3.01 16.16
N ASN A 628 6.84 1.84 16.77
CA ASN A 628 5.62 1.47 17.50
C ASN A 628 5.17 2.57 18.49
N ASP A 629 6.08 3.49 18.85
CA ASP A 629 5.89 4.58 19.79
C ASP A 629 5.80 5.96 19.14
N LEU A 630 6.00 6.08 17.80
CA LEU A 630 5.87 7.37 17.13
C LEU A 630 4.40 7.63 16.77
N ASN A 631 3.72 8.17 17.74
CA ASN A 631 2.38 8.68 17.59
C ASN A 631 2.34 9.86 16.60
N PRO A 632 1.35 9.95 15.70
CA PRO A 632 1.16 11.08 14.80
C PRO A 632 1.24 12.46 15.51
N ASN A 633 0.73 12.57 16.73
CA ASN A 633 0.82 13.81 17.50
C ASN A 633 2.26 14.21 17.85
N ILE A 634 3.16 13.26 18.12
CA ILE A 634 4.58 13.57 18.39
C ILE A 634 5.23 14.17 17.13
N LEU A 635 4.91 13.60 15.97
CA LEU A 635 5.39 14.13 14.69
C LEU A 635 4.88 15.54 14.44
N ILE A 636 3.58 15.79 14.69
CA ILE A 636 2.95 17.09 14.50
C ILE A 636 3.52 18.10 15.49
N ASP A 637 3.67 17.74 16.76
CA ASP A 637 4.27 18.61 17.80
C ASP A 637 5.71 18.97 17.44
N TRP A 638 6.48 18.04 16.84
CA TRP A 638 7.82 18.35 16.35
C TRP A 638 7.78 19.38 15.21
N VAL A 639 6.86 19.23 14.24
CA VAL A 639 6.69 20.17 13.13
C VAL A 639 6.23 21.54 13.63
N ASP A 640 5.23 21.62 14.53
CA ASP A 640 4.80 22.86 15.16
C ASP A 640 5.99 23.59 15.81
N ASN A 641 6.78 22.89 16.61
CA ASN A 641 7.97 23.45 17.24
C ASN A 641 9.04 23.89 16.22
N ALA A 642 9.17 23.21 15.09
CA ALA A 642 10.10 23.58 14.03
C ALA A 642 9.67 24.88 13.32
N LEU A 643 8.37 25.06 13.09
CA LEU A 643 7.80 26.26 12.48
C LEU A 643 7.82 27.47 13.42
N ASP A 644 7.59 27.27 14.73
CA ASP A 644 7.62 28.34 15.73
C ASP A 644 9.04 28.93 15.97
N ARG A 645 10.10 28.21 15.56
CA ARG A 645 11.50 28.66 15.70
C ARG A 645 11.99 29.55 14.55
N GLN A 646 11.21 29.69 13.50
CA GLN A 646 11.50 30.56 12.34
C GLN A 646 10.88 31.95 12.51
#